data_53f16fd95d8712c8b63a7d8434f25aed
#
_entry.id   53f16fd95d8712c8b63a7d8434f25aed
#
_cell.length_a   1.000
_cell.length_b   1.000
_cell.length_c   1.000
_cell.angle_alpha   90.00
_cell.angle_beta   90.00
_cell.angle_gamma   90.00
#
_symmetry.space_group_name_H-M   'P 1'
#
loop_
_entity.id
_entity.type
_entity.pdbx_description
1 polymer ?
#
loop_
_entity_poly.entity_id
_entity_poly.type
_entity_poly.pdbx_seq_one_letter_code
_entity_poly.pdbx_strand_id
1 'polypeptide(L)'
;MEMAPQPSGLLPGSNAPDPLQNETPAADVAAEQNEPFVDGFSWRTIIGALFIGLIMMPGAIYLSLIAGQGLGPAAEWVTIILFMEVARRSYQTLAKQELYLLYYAGASLTSQVGALALTGGPFANLIMTQYIVRSPYAQAYNIQAPSWVVPSVTSPANLERSFFHADWLPAIGLLMFGQIFGRLQAWGLGYVMFRITSDLERLPFPLAPIAAEGATALAESSSQQEGWRWRIFSIGAMIGVGWGAIYVLLPQVTSILFNGNSIVIVPNPFIDLTASTQNILPAALSGIGTDLGTVMIGFVLPWAVVLGTFIGSIGAHIVANPFLQANGYLPNWTRGTNAISAQISNNFDFWLSFTIGTAIVVAFIGIASVVRALSKQRAERRAGGINRLTPPEGRGDISIWFSLAAWFVGTVAFIAMCHYLVPDFNLGILIFFGFVWTPIFSYINARMSGLAGTSVSIPYVREASFMMSGYTKSDIWFAPIPLNDFGYMAQHFRTVELTRTKFTSIVKIELVMIPIMLICSLIFWSFIWRLAPIPSANYPYAATFWPPHAQTQAMWMTGNRPGEGNVLKQAINLNYIGAGGLFAGLTYVAITLSGLPILLFYGLIGGIQGQPYAAIPMMIGALLGRYYFEKRYGQENWRSYAPVLTAGYFCGMGLIGMGAVSLALLSKSVQPLPF
;
A
#
# COMPACT_ATOMS: atom_id res chain seq x y z
N MET A 1 -75.86 -10.18 28.67
CA MET A 1 -74.99 -9.08 29.06
C MET A 1 -73.57 -9.61 29.03
N GLU A 2 -72.99 -9.60 27.83
CA GLU A 2 -71.67 -10.11 27.56
C GLU A 2 -70.65 -8.98 27.75
N MET A 3 -69.63 -9.23 28.56
CA MET A 3 -68.51 -8.35 28.71
C MET A 3 -67.43 -8.76 27.71
N ALA A 4 -67.08 -7.87 26.79
CA ALA A 4 -65.98 -8.00 25.86
C ALA A 4 -64.62 -7.82 26.59
N PRO A 5 -63.54 -8.55 26.23
CA PRO A 5 -62.22 -8.37 26.82
C PRO A 5 -61.52 -7.15 26.21
N GLN A 6 -60.83 -6.36 27.05
CA GLN A 6 -59.96 -5.25 26.67
C GLN A 6 -58.69 -5.78 26.03
N PRO A 7 -58.16 -5.11 24.99
CA PRO A 7 -56.86 -5.45 24.43
C PRO A 7 -55.71 -4.85 25.26
N SER A 8 -54.73 -5.69 25.58
CA SER A 8 -53.48 -5.40 26.22
C SER A 8 -52.70 -4.33 25.42
N GLY A 9 -52.25 -3.27 26.12
CA GLY A 9 -51.46 -2.19 25.60
C GLY A 9 -50.08 -2.65 25.08
N LEU A 10 -49.95 -2.68 23.76
CA LEU A 10 -48.65 -2.66 23.10
C LEU A 10 -48.23 -1.21 22.96
N LEU A 11 -47.02 -0.90 23.46
CA LEU A 11 -46.32 0.37 23.20
C LEU A 11 -46.25 0.61 21.70
N PRO A 12 -46.46 1.82 21.18
CA PRO A 12 -46.33 2.10 19.77
C PRO A 12 -44.88 1.98 19.38
N GLY A 13 -44.53 0.87 18.71
CA GLY A 13 -43.28 0.76 17.97
C GLY A 13 -43.30 1.85 16.89
N SER A 14 -42.31 2.68 16.86
CA SER A 14 -42.09 3.70 15.85
C SER A 14 -41.92 3.03 14.47
N ASN A 15 -43.02 2.82 13.76
CA ASN A 15 -43.04 2.51 12.32
C ASN A 15 -42.75 3.81 11.53
N ALA A 16 -41.66 4.49 11.83
CA ALA A 16 -41.10 5.39 10.84
C ALA A 16 -40.47 4.49 9.76
N PRO A 17 -40.85 4.58 8.48
CA PRO A 17 -40.21 3.83 7.43
C PRO A 17 -38.71 4.17 7.47
N ASP A 18 -37.88 3.14 7.54
CA ASP A 18 -36.43 3.29 7.48
C ASP A 18 -36.12 4.05 6.16
N PRO A 19 -35.56 5.25 6.19
CA PRO A 19 -35.37 6.07 5.00
C PRO A 19 -34.46 5.40 3.95
N LEU A 20 -33.78 4.31 4.29
CA LEU A 20 -32.93 3.52 3.40
C LEU A 20 -33.70 2.38 2.68
N GLN A 21 -34.96 2.10 3.05
CA GLN A 21 -35.71 0.97 2.45
C GLN A 21 -36.31 1.29 1.08
N ASN A 22 -36.44 2.55 0.69
CA ASN A 22 -37.04 2.97 -0.59
C ASN A 22 -36.01 3.19 -1.72
N GLU A 23 -34.73 3.12 -1.44
CA GLU A 23 -33.65 3.29 -2.43
C GLU A 23 -33.08 1.91 -2.78
N THR A 24 -32.89 1.63 -4.06
CA THR A 24 -32.29 0.39 -4.58
C THR A 24 -30.85 0.65 -5.03
N PRO A 25 -29.87 0.68 -4.08
CA PRO A 25 -28.49 1.06 -4.38
C PRO A 25 -27.82 0.20 -5.45
N ALA A 26 -28.19 -1.06 -5.52
CA ALA A 26 -27.67 -1.99 -6.55
C ALA A 26 -28.10 -1.58 -7.97
N ALA A 27 -29.33 -1.02 -8.13
CA ALA A 27 -29.79 -0.53 -9.42
C ALA A 27 -29.06 0.74 -9.85
N ASP A 28 -28.79 1.65 -8.91
CA ASP A 28 -28.04 2.89 -9.18
C ASP A 28 -26.60 2.58 -9.60
N VAL A 29 -25.92 1.69 -8.89
CA VAL A 29 -24.56 1.24 -9.26
C VAL A 29 -24.55 0.57 -10.63
N ALA A 30 -25.57 -0.23 -10.97
CA ALA A 30 -25.69 -0.84 -12.29
C ALA A 30 -25.97 0.20 -13.40
N ALA A 31 -26.76 1.23 -13.11
CA ALA A 31 -27.03 2.32 -14.04
C ALA A 31 -25.76 3.15 -14.34
N GLU A 32 -24.98 3.46 -13.33
CA GLU A 32 -23.71 4.18 -13.48
C GLU A 32 -22.69 3.43 -14.32
N GLN A 33 -22.70 2.09 -14.29
CA GLN A 33 -21.83 1.28 -15.13
C GLN A 33 -22.10 1.46 -16.64
N ASN A 34 -23.22 2.05 -17.02
CA ASN A 34 -23.58 2.37 -18.40
C ASN A 34 -23.30 3.84 -18.79
N GLU A 35 -22.85 4.67 -17.84
CA GLU A 35 -22.47 6.05 -18.14
C GLU A 35 -21.28 6.14 -19.11
N PRO A 36 -21.21 7.20 -19.96
CA PRO A 36 -20.08 7.40 -20.83
C PRO A 36 -18.81 7.78 -20.02
N PHE A 37 -17.64 7.40 -20.53
CA PHE A 37 -16.36 7.84 -19.96
C PHE A 37 -16.11 9.32 -20.23
N VAL A 38 -15.76 10.07 -19.17
CA VAL A 38 -15.55 11.52 -19.22
C VAL A 38 -14.10 11.86 -18.90
N ASP A 39 -13.57 12.89 -19.54
CA ASP A 39 -12.25 13.43 -19.20
C ASP A 39 -12.36 14.26 -17.90
N GLY A 40 -11.70 13.80 -16.86
CA GLY A 40 -11.63 14.49 -15.57
C GLY A 40 -10.49 15.51 -15.47
N PHE A 41 -9.62 15.60 -16.48
CA PHE A 41 -8.49 16.53 -16.44
C PHE A 41 -8.94 17.96 -16.77
N SER A 42 -8.77 18.85 -15.81
CA SER A 42 -9.14 20.26 -15.93
C SER A 42 -8.08 21.16 -15.25
N TRP A 43 -8.17 22.47 -15.48
CA TRP A 43 -7.30 23.43 -14.79
C TRP A 43 -7.47 23.38 -13.25
N ARG A 44 -8.65 22.97 -12.75
CA ARG A 44 -8.94 22.79 -11.33
C ARG A 44 -8.12 21.64 -10.74
N THR A 45 -7.98 20.54 -11.48
CA THR A 45 -7.13 19.41 -11.05
C THR A 45 -5.65 19.78 -11.02
N ILE A 46 -5.19 20.67 -11.90
CA ILE A 46 -3.83 21.23 -11.88
C ILE A 46 -3.61 22.08 -10.63
N ILE A 47 -4.54 22.99 -10.32
CA ILE A 47 -4.46 23.80 -9.09
C ILE A 47 -4.49 22.92 -7.85
N GLY A 48 -5.31 21.86 -7.85
CA GLY A 48 -5.33 20.90 -6.76
C GLY A 48 -4.01 20.19 -6.57
N ALA A 49 -3.38 19.73 -7.64
CA ALA A 49 -2.06 19.11 -7.58
C ALA A 49 -0.98 20.10 -7.07
N LEU A 50 -1.02 21.34 -7.50
CA LEU A 50 -0.14 22.41 -6.99
C LEU A 50 -0.37 22.66 -5.49
N PHE A 51 -1.62 22.74 -5.05
CA PHE A 51 -1.97 22.90 -3.63
C PHE A 51 -1.40 21.77 -2.78
N ILE A 52 -1.57 20.51 -3.24
CA ILE A 52 -1.03 19.34 -2.54
C ILE A 52 0.50 19.41 -2.48
N GLY A 53 1.15 19.72 -3.60
CA GLY A 53 2.60 19.83 -3.66
C GLY A 53 3.16 20.94 -2.76
N LEU A 54 2.53 22.11 -2.74
CA LEU A 54 3.04 23.29 -2.02
C LEU A 54 2.67 23.31 -0.53
N ILE A 55 1.52 22.77 -0.15
CA ILE A 55 0.99 22.87 1.22
C ILE A 55 1.02 21.53 1.95
N MET A 56 0.55 20.46 1.31
CA MET A 56 0.45 19.16 1.97
C MET A 56 1.81 18.44 2.05
N MET A 57 2.62 18.53 1.01
CA MET A 57 3.91 17.83 0.96
C MET A 57 4.90 18.28 2.06
N PRO A 58 5.16 19.57 2.32
CA PRO A 58 6.06 19.97 3.41
C PRO A 58 5.56 19.52 4.78
N GLY A 59 4.23 19.56 5.01
CA GLY A 59 3.62 19.01 6.22
C GLY A 59 3.85 17.50 6.35
N ALA A 60 3.69 16.76 5.26
CA ALA A 60 3.96 15.32 5.23
C ALA A 60 5.42 14.99 5.52
N ILE A 61 6.37 15.72 4.90
CA ILE A 61 7.82 15.55 5.17
C ILE A 61 8.12 15.75 6.65
N TYR A 62 7.67 16.88 7.19
CA TYR A 62 7.94 17.22 8.59
C TYR A 62 7.34 16.18 9.54
N LEU A 63 6.10 15.74 9.30
CA LEU A 63 5.45 14.70 10.09
C LEU A 63 6.21 13.37 10.03
N SER A 64 6.68 12.96 8.86
CA SER A 64 7.44 11.71 8.71
C SER A 64 8.75 11.72 9.51
N LEU A 65 9.40 12.87 9.63
CA LEU A 65 10.64 13.03 10.39
C LEU A 65 10.42 13.09 11.90
N ILE A 66 9.25 13.62 12.34
CA ILE A 66 8.95 13.77 13.77
C ILE A 66 8.25 12.55 14.34
N ALA A 67 7.25 12.02 13.64
CA ALA A 67 6.35 10.98 14.13
C ALA A 67 6.45 9.65 13.36
N GLY A 68 7.19 9.61 12.26
CA GLY A 68 7.30 8.41 11.40
C GLY A 68 6.00 8.04 10.68
N GLN A 69 5.09 8.99 10.57
CA GLN A 69 3.81 8.80 9.92
C GLN A 69 3.69 9.70 8.70
N GLY A 70 3.02 9.21 7.66
CA GLY A 70 2.62 10.03 6.53
C GLY A 70 1.22 10.60 6.73
N LEU A 71 0.85 11.57 5.91
CA LEU A 71 -0.51 12.09 5.89
C LEU A 71 -1.53 11.06 5.38
N GLY A 72 -1.08 10.08 4.55
CA GLY A 72 -1.89 8.97 4.04
C GLY A 72 -3.30 9.40 3.60
N PRO A 73 -4.36 8.70 4.08
CA PRO A 73 -5.74 9.03 3.74
C PRO A 73 -6.14 10.47 4.06
N ALA A 74 -5.45 11.14 5.01
CA ALA A 74 -5.69 12.53 5.32
C ALA A 74 -5.43 13.45 4.13
N ALA A 75 -4.28 13.30 3.46
CA ALA A 75 -3.96 14.12 2.30
C ALA A 75 -4.93 13.88 1.13
N GLU A 76 -5.35 12.63 0.96
CA GLU A 76 -6.27 12.24 -0.10
C GLU A 76 -7.65 12.88 0.10
N TRP A 77 -8.30 12.58 1.22
CA TRP A 77 -9.69 12.96 1.48
C TRP A 77 -9.86 14.42 1.89
N VAL A 78 -8.95 14.97 2.70
CA VAL A 78 -9.02 16.39 3.11
C VAL A 78 -8.86 17.32 1.91
N THR A 79 -7.97 16.97 0.98
CA THR A 79 -7.81 17.76 -0.26
C THR A 79 -9.10 17.79 -1.06
N ILE A 80 -9.75 16.64 -1.26
CA ILE A 80 -11.01 16.56 -1.99
C ILE A 80 -12.08 17.44 -1.32
N ILE A 81 -12.27 17.30 0.00
CA ILE A 81 -13.27 18.07 0.75
C ILE A 81 -13.00 19.56 0.65
N LEU A 82 -11.74 19.97 0.79
CA LEU A 82 -11.37 21.38 0.68
C LEU A 82 -11.70 21.94 -0.71
N PHE A 83 -11.30 21.22 -1.77
CA PHE A 83 -11.59 21.67 -3.14
C PHE A 83 -13.08 21.63 -3.47
N MET A 84 -13.81 20.65 -2.96
CA MET A 84 -15.26 20.58 -3.07
C MET A 84 -15.94 21.78 -2.40
N GLU A 85 -15.50 22.14 -1.18
CA GLU A 85 -16.07 23.29 -0.46
C GLU A 85 -15.73 24.62 -1.14
N VAL A 86 -14.52 24.78 -1.66
CA VAL A 86 -14.12 25.96 -2.46
C VAL A 86 -14.95 26.04 -3.73
N ALA A 87 -15.15 24.93 -4.45
CA ALA A 87 -15.97 24.89 -5.65
C ALA A 87 -17.44 25.24 -5.35
N ARG A 88 -18.00 24.69 -4.27
CA ARG A 88 -19.36 24.96 -3.82
C ARG A 88 -19.56 26.45 -3.53
N ARG A 89 -18.63 27.09 -2.83
CA ARG A 89 -18.67 28.54 -2.56
C ARG A 89 -18.52 29.41 -3.81
N SER A 90 -17.88 28.85 -4.84
CA SER A 90 -17.72 29.49 -6.15
C SER A 90 -18.87 29.18 -7.12
N TYR A 91 -19.98 28.61 -6.62
CA TYR A 91 -21.14 28.18 -7.42
C TYR A 91 -20.75 27.24 -8.58
N GLN A 92 -19.74 26.40 -8.39
CA GLN A 92 -19.28 25.39 -9.36
C GLN A 92 -19.36 24.02 -8.73
N THR A 93 -19.81 23.04 -9.51
CA THR A 93 -19.77 21.64 -9.10
C THR A 93 -18.55 20.95 -9.70
N LEU A 94 -17.89 20.11 -8.92
CA LEU A 94 -16.82 19.23 -9.41
C LEU A 94 -17.41 17.90 -9.82
N ALA A 95 -17.03 17.43 -10.99
CA ALA A 95 -17.44 16.11 -11.45
C ALA A 95 -16.71 15.00 -10.65
N LYS A 96 -17.33 13.80 -10.51
CA LYS A 96 -16.70 12.66 -9.83
C LYS A 96 -15.32 12.30 -10.40
N GLN A 97 -15.11 12.52 -11.69
CA GLN A 97 -13.84 12.29 -12.37
C GLN A 97 -12.76 13.30 -11.94
N GLU A 98 -13.10 14.58 -11.76
CA GLU A 98 -12.20 15.59 -11.24
C GLU A 98 -11.82 15.31 -9.79
N LEU A 99 -12.78 14.94 -8.94
CA LEU A 99 -12.56 14.55 -7.54
C LEU A 99 -11.65 13.33 -7.43
N TYR A 100 -11.85 12.33 -8.28
CA TYR A 100 -10.98 11.17 -8.32
C TYR A 100 -9.54 11.51 -8.72
N LEU A 101 -9.35 12.42 -9.68
CA LEU A 101 -8.01 12.88 -10.05
C LEU A 101 -7.31 13.65 -8.92
N LEU A 102 -8.06 14.42 -8.13
CA LEU A 102 -7.54 15.08 -6.91
C LEU A 102 -7.15 14.06 -5.83
N TYR A 103 -7.98 13.03 -5.63
CA TYR A 103 -7.68 11.90 -4.75
C TYR A 103 -6.36 11.23 -5.15
N TYR A 104 -6.25 10.89 -6.43
CA TYR A 104 -5.05 10.28 -7.00
C TYR A 104 -3.80 11.14 -6.84
N ALA A 105 -3.92 12.44 -7.08
CA ALA A 105 -2.83 13.38 -6.88
C ALA A 105 -2.40 13.45 -5.42
N GLY A 106 -3.36 13.46 -4.48
CA GLY A 106 -3.12 13.41 -3.04
C GLY A 106 -2.33 12.17 -2.64
N ALA A 107 -2.83 11.00 -3.03
CA ALA A 107 -2.18 9.72 -2.78
C ALA A 107 -0.74 9.65 -3.34
N SER A 108 -0.56 10.10 -4.58
CA SER A 108 0.75 10.02 -5.26
C SER A 108 1.79 10.99 -4.68
N LEU A 109 1.42 12.25 -4.43
CA LEU A 109 2.34 13.30 -3.97
C LEU A 109 2.74 13.14 -2.50
N THR A 110 1.91 12.49 -1.68
CA THR A 110 2.18 12.26 -0.25
C THR A 110 2.50 10.80 0.08
N SER A 111 2.71 9.97 -0.94
CA SER A 111 3.05 8.56 -0.77
C SER A 111 4.31 8.37 0.07
N GLN A 112 4.31 7.31 0.86
CA GLN A 112 5.47 6.91 1.67
C GLN A 112 6.47 6.11 0.82
N VAL A 113 7.76 6.33 1.07
CA VAL A 113 8.85 5.70 0.34
C VAL A 113 9.81 5.02 1.33
N GLY A 114 10.19 3.79 1.01
CA GLY A 114 11.19 3.04 1.76
C GLY A 114 10.71 2.49 3.10
N ALA A 115 11.60 1.78 3.79
CA ALA A 115 11.31 1.07 5.04
C ALA A 115 11.00 1.99 6.24
N LEU A 116 11.42 3.24 6.18
CA LEU A 116 11.19 4.25 7.23
C LEU A 116 9.99 5.17 6.93
N ALA A 117 9.14 4.78 5.99
CA ALA A 117 7.91 5.51 5.66
C ALA A 117 8.13 7.01 5.39
N LEU A 118 9.25 7.37 4.73
CA LEU A 118 9.55 8.75 4.37
C LEU A 118 8.55 9.26 3.34
N THR A 119 8.17 10.51 3.44
CA THR A 119 7.25 11.17 2.50
C THR A 119 7.93 12.34 1.80
N GLY A 120 7.23 12.98 0.87
CA GLY A 120 7.72 14.18 0.19
C GLY A 120 8.56 13.90 -1.03
N GLY A 121 8.31 12.79 -1.71
CA GLY A 121 8.85 12.50 -3.02
C GLY A 121 10.28 11.96 -3.03
N PRO A 122 10.94 11.95 -4.19
CA PRO A 122 12.15 11.16 -4.41
C PRO A 122 13.40 11.69 -3.70
N PHE A 123 13.48 12.98 -3.36
CA PHE A 123 14.61 13.54 -2.62
C PHE A 123 14.72 13.01 -1.18
N ALA A 124 13.65 12.46 -0.61
CA ALA A 124 13.67 11.73 0.63
C ALA A 124 14.72 10.60 0.64
N ASN A 125 14.77 9.83 -0.45
CA ASN A 125 15.74 8.74 -0.60
C ASN A 125 17.20 9.25 -0.67
N LEU A 126 17.46 10.40 -1.29
CA LEU A 126 18.80 10.97 -1.34
C LEU A 126 19.29 11.38 0.04
N ILE A 127 18.43 12.00 0.87
CA ILE A 127 18.77 12.36 2.26
C ILE A 127 19.04 11.10 3.08
N MET A 128 18.21 10.08 2.96
CA MET A 128 18.41 8.82 3.66
C MET A 128 19.71 8.14 3.25
N THR A 129 19.96 8.03 1.95
CA THR A 129 21.18 7.41 1.42
C THR A 129 22.43 8.17 1.84
N GLN A 130 22.38 9.51 1.78
CA GLN A 130 23.46 10.37 2.25
C GLN A 130 23.76 10.12 3.75
N TYR A 131 22.73 9.99 4.58
CA TYR A 131 22.90 9.67 6.00
C TYR A 131 23.51 8.28 6.19
N ILE A 132 23.00 7.24 5.52
CA ILE A 132 23.51 5.87 5.63
C ILE A 132 24.99 5.82 5.29
N VAL A 133 25.40 6.42 4.17
CA VAL A 133 26.79 6.42 3.69
C VAL A 133 27.74 7.16 4.65
N ARG A 134 27.28 8.22 5.31
CA ARG A 134 28.07 8.99 6.29
C ARG A 134 27.99 8.46 7.71
N SER A 135 27.14 7.49 7.98
CA SER A 135 26.95 6.93 9.31
C SER A 135 28.25 6.30 9.84
N PRO A 136 28.47 6.30 11.17
CA PRO A 136 29.61 5.60 11.79
C PRO A 136 29.65 4.11 11.39
N TYR A 137 28.49 3.51 11.14
CA TYR A 137 28.39 2.11 10.72
C TYR A 137 28.95 1.89 9.31
N ALA A 138 28.63 2.76 8.35
CA ALA A 138 29.17 2.67 7.00
C ALA A 138 30.70 2.86 7.00
N GLN A 139 31.21 3.77 7.85
CA GLN A 139 32.64 3.97 8.02
C GLN A 139 33.33 2.77 8.68
N ALA A 140 32.75 2.20 9.74
CA ALA A 140 33.28 1.02 10.43
C ALA A 140 33.36 -0.20 9.50
N TYR A 141 32.41 -0.36 8.61
CA TYR A 141 32.41 -1.43 7.61
C TYR A 141 33.10 -1.04 6.29
N ASN A 142 33.74 0.12 6.22
CA ASN A 142 34.45 0.62 5.01
C ASN A 142 33.57 0.53 3.74
N ILE A 143 32.31 1.02 3.85
CA ILE A 143 31.38 1.08 2.72
C ILE A 143 31.69 2.34 1.91
N GLN A 144 32.09 2.14 0.67
CA GLN A 144 32.35 3.22 -0.27
C GLN A 144 31.16 3.41 -1.20
N ALA A 145 30.54 4.57 -1.15
CA ALA A 145 29.49 4.93 -2.10
C ALA A 145 30.10 5.68 -3.29
N PRO A 146 29.72 5.33 -4.52
CA PRO A 146 30.12 6.06 -5.71
C PRO A 146 29.58 7.50 -5.72
N SER A 147 30.28 8.40 -6.45
CA SER A 147 29.90 9.81 -6.57
C SER A 147 28.54 10.05 -7.26
N TRP A 148 28.05 9.08 -8.02
CA TRP A 148 26.72 9.14 -8.62
C TRP A 148 25.58 8.78 -7.66
N VAL A 149 25.89 8.34 -6.43
CA VAL A 149 24.90 8.06 -5.38
C VAL A 149 24.69 9.29 -4.51
N VAL A 150 25.80 9.81 -3.96
CA VAL A 150 25.82 10.99 -3.06
C VAL A 150 27.17 11.70 -3.21
N PRO A 151 27.25 13.00 -2.93
CA PRO A 151 28.51 13.72 -2.87
C PRO A 151 29.49 13.12 -1.87
N SER A 152 30.79 13.30 -2.09
CA SER A 152 31.83 12.85 -1.16
C SER A 152 31.61 13.41 0.26
N VAL A 153 32.10 12.70 1.28
CA VAL A 153 31.92 13.10 2.68
C VAL A 153 32.46 14.50 2.95
N THR A 154 33.50 14.91 2.24
CA THR A 154 34.17 16.22 2.38
C THR A 154 33.58 17.32 1.49
N SER A 155 32.57 17.02 0.68
CA SER A 155 31.96 18.00 -0.22
C SER A 155 31.29 19.15 0.53
N PRO A 156 31.46 20.41 0.07
CA PRO A 156 30.75 21.56 0.60
C PRO A 156 29.24 21.40 0.60
N ALA A 157 28.69 20.70 -0.40
CA ALA A 157 27.26 20.42 -0.52
C ALA A 157 26.68 19.73 0.74
N ASN A 158 27.46 18.90 1.40
CA ASN A 158 27.08 18.23 2.64
C ASN A 158 27.21 19.13 3.88
N LEU A 159 28.18 20.05 3.88
CA LEU A 159 28.38 21.00 4.98
C LEU A 159 27.26 22.06 4.97
N GLU A 160 26.93 22.58 3.80
CA GLU A 160 25.87 23.55 3.58
C GLU A 160 24.47 22.93 3.65
N ARG A 161 24.37 21.60 3.65
CA ARG A 161 23.09 20.85 3.65
C ARG A 161 22.14 21.33 2.57
N SER A 162 22.64 21.43 1.36
CA SER A 162 21.90 21.96 0.20
C SER A 162 22.03 21.05 -1.01
N PHE A 163 20.91 20.81 -1.69
CA PHE A 163 20.90 20.13 -2.99
C PHE A 163 21.32 21.06 -4.14
N PHE A 164 21.37 22.38 -3.91
CA PHE A 164 21.77 23.37 -4.92
C PHE A 164 23.30 23.49 -5.03
N HIS A 165 23.96 22.35 -5.30
CA HIS A 165 25.39 22.25 -5.49
C HIS A 165 25.70 21.30 -6.65
N ALA A 166 26.76 21.58 -7.43
CA ALA A 166 27.12 20.78 -8.60
C ALA A 166 27.41 19.31 -8.28
N ASP A 167 27.92 19.00 -7.09
CA ASP A 167 28.23 17.64 -6.66
C ASP A 167 26.99 16.72 -6.58
N TRP A 168 25.80 17.30 -6.47
CA TRP A 168 24.54 16.55 -6.50
C TRP A 168 24.03 16.21 -7.90
N LEU A 169 24.58 16.85 -8.95
CA LEU A 169 24.07 16.67 -10.32
C LEU A 169 24.03 15.20 -10.77
N PRO A 170 25.07 14.35 -10.52
CA PRO A 170 25.00 12.95 -10.92
C PRO A 170 23.88 12.17 -10.18
N ALA A 171 23.72 12.39 -8.88
CA ALA A 171 22.69 11.74 -8.07
C ALA A 171 21.29 12.22 -8.45
N ILE A 172 21.10 13.52 -8.68
CA ILE A 172 19.84 14.10 -9.17
C ILE A 172 19.53 13.59 -10.59
N GLY A 173 20.53 13.50 -11.47
CA GLY A 173 20.36 12.94 -12.80
C GLY A 173 19.87 11.48 -12.78
N LEU A 174 20.47 10.66 -11.92
CA LEU A 174 20.04 9.27 -11.72
C LEU A 174 18.63 9.19 -11.11
N LEU A 175 18.30 10.08 -10.17
CA LEU A 175 16.95 10.18 -9.60
C LEU A 175 15.91 10.54 -10.68
N MET A 176 16.19 11.55 -11.49
CA MET A 176 15.30 11.95 -12.60
C MET A 176 15.13 10.82 -13.62
N PHE A 177 16.24 10.15 -13.98
CA PHE A 177 16.20 8.94 -14.80
C PHE A 177 15.24 7.90 -14.22
N GLY A 178 15.40 7.57 -12.94
CA GLY A 178 14.54 6.61 -12.25
C GLY A 178 13.06 7.00 -12.23
N GLN A 179 12.75 8.29 -12.05
CA GLN A 179 11.37 8.77 -12.08
C GLN A 179 10.75 8.66 -13.48
N ILE A 180 11.45 9.06 -14.53
CA ILE A 180 10.91 9.06 -15.90
C ILE A 180 10.74 7.62 -16.39
N PHE A 181 11.81 6.82 -16.36
CA PHE A 181 11.76 5.46 -16.89
C PHE A 181 10.99 4.49 -15.99
N GLY A 182 11.00 4.71 -14.68
CA GLY A 182 10.17 3.94 -13.73
C GLY A 182 8.68 4.17 -13.96
N ARG A 183 8.25 5.41 -14.20
CA ARG A 183 6.85 5.70 -14.57
C ARG A 183 6.48 5.10 -15.93
N LEU A 184 7.38 5.17 -16.90
CA LEU A 184 7.16 4.56 -18.21
C LEU A 184 6.96 3.04 -18.11
N GLN A 185 7.75 2.36 -17.28
CA GLN A 185 7.57 0.93 -16.99
C GLN A 185 6.25 0.64 -16.26
N ALA A 186 5.93 1.44 -15.22
CA ALA A 186 4.72 1.25 -14.41
C ALA A 186 3.45 1.39 -15.26
N TRP A 187 3.40 2.40 -16.11
CA TRP A 187 2.28 2.60 -17.04
C TRP A 187 2.24 1.52 -18.10
N GLY A 188 3.38 1.17 -18.69
CA GLY A 188 3.45 0.15 -19.73
C GLY A 188 2.99 -1.22 -19.23
N LEU A 189 3.72 -1.79 -18.27
CA LEU A 189 3.42 -3.13 -17.77
C LEU A 189 2.14 -3.15 -16.92
N GLY A 190 1.91 -2.13 -16.09
CA GLY A 190 0.74 -2.05 -15.24
C GLY A 190 -0.57 -2.01 -16.03
N TYR A 191 -0.60 -1.29 -17.15
CA TYR A 191 -1.76 -1.31 -18.05
C TYR A 191 -1.97 -2.68 -18.69
N VAL A 192 -0.90 -3.37 -19.10
CA VAL A 192 -1.01 -4.75 -19.62
C VAL A 192 -1.56 -5.68 -18.54
N MET A 193 -1.10 -5.56 -17.29
CA MET A 193 -1.62 -6.34 -16.16
C MET A 193 -3.11 -6.08 -15.93
N PHE A 194 -3.55 -4.84 -16.00
CA PHE A 194 -4.97 -4.49 -15.93
C PHE A 194 -5.78 -5.16 -17.05
N ARG A 195 -5.31 -5.09 -18.30
CA ARG A 195 -6.01 -5.71 -19.44
C ARG A 195 -6.13 -7.23 -19.30
N ILE A 196 -5.11 -7.88 -18.74
CA ILE A 196 -5.14 -9.33 -18.49
C ILE A 196 -6.11 -9.64 -17.34
N THR A 197 -5.97 -8.99 -16.20
CA THR A 197 -6.69 -9.35 -14.98
C THR A 197 -8.13 -8.83 -14.95
N SER A 198 -8.38 -7.61 -15.45
CA SER A 198 -9.71 -7.01 -15.45
C SER A 198 -10.53 -7.38 -16.70
N ASP A 199 -9.97 -7.20 -17.90
CA ASP A 199 -10.74 -7.41 -19.14
C ASP A 199 -10.80 -8.89 -19.53
N LEU A 200 -9.69 -9.63 -19.45
CA LEU A 200 -9.63 -11.03 -19.88
C LEU A 200 -10.11 -11.99 -18.77
N GLU A 201 -9.53 -11.90 -17.57
CA GLU A 201 -9.86 -12.79 -16.43
C GLU A 201 -11.11 -12.33 -15.67
N ARG A 202 -11.48 -11.05 -15.75
CA ARG A 202 -12.64 -10.44 -15.06
C ARG A 202 -12.58 -10.60 -13.54
N LEU A 203 -11.42 -10.28 -12.95
CA LEU A 203 -11.27 -10.35 -11.51
C LEU A 203 -12.06 -9.24 -10.81
N PRO A 204 -12.58 -9.49 -9.60
CA PRO A 204 -13.51 -8.57 -8.92
C PRO A 204 -12.90 -7.29 -8.39
N PHE A 205 -11.57 -7.25 -8.08
CA PHE A 205 -10.86 -6.12 -7.46
C PHE A 205 -11.63 -5.54 -6.27
N PRO A 206 -11.78 -6.27 -5.16
CA PRO A 206 -12.73 -5.93 -4.09
C PRO A 206 -12.45 -4.60 -3.40
N LEU A 207 -11.21 -4.09 -3.41
CA LEU A 207 -10.84 -2.81 -2.79
C LEU A 207 -10.97 -1.61 -3.74
N ALA A 208 -11.07 -1.83 -5.06
CA ALA A 208 -11.20 -0.73 -6.02
C ALA A 208 -12.47 0.13 -5.82
N PRO A 209 -13.64 -0.44 -5.44
CA PRO A 209 -14.84 0.35 -5.19
C PRO A 209 -14.73 1.36 -4.05
N ILE A 210 -13.85 1.15 -3.05
CA ILE A 210 -13.76 2.06 -1.89
C ILE A 210 -13.45 3.49 -2.33
N ALA A 211 -12.40 3.68 -3.12
CA ALA A 211 -12.03 5.01 -3.60
C ALA A 211 -13.01 5.55 -4.65
N ALA A 212 -13.55 4.67 -5.52
CA ALA A 212 -14.50 5.07 -6.56
C ALA A 212 -15.83 5.54 -5.96
N GLU A 213 -16.41 4.77 -5.06
CA GLU A 213 -17.69 5.11 -4.41
C GLU A 213 -17.53 6.30 -3.45
N GLY A 214 -16.37 6.43 -2.80
CA GLY A 214 -16.08 7.60 -1.97
C GLY A 214 -16.02 8.89 -2.79
N ALA A 215 -15.37 8.89 -3.94
CA ALA A 215 -15.35 10.05 -4.84
C ALA A 215 -16.75 10.36 -5.39
N THR A 216 -17.56 9.35 -5.71
CA THR A 216 -18.93 9.51 -6.16
C THR A 216 -19.83 10.10 -5.07
N ALA A 217 -19.73 9.61 -3.81
CA ALA A 217 -20.49 10.13 -2.68
C ALA A 217 -20.20 11.63 -2.43
N LEU A 218 -18.94 12.04 -2.56
CA LEU A 218 -18.57 13.45 -2.42
C LEU A 218 -19.07 14.29 -3.59
N ALA A 219 -19.07 13.76 -4.83
CA ALA A 219 -19.63 14.46 -5.98
C ALA A 219 -21.14 14.69 -5.82
N GLU A 220 -21.90 13.69 -5.37
CA GLU A 220 -23.32 13.82 -5.07
C GLU A 220 -23.59 14.92 -4.04
N SER A 221 -22.80 14.97 -2.95
CA SER A 221 -22.96 16.00 -1.93
C SER A 221 -22.72 17.43 -2.44
N SER A 222 -21.85 17.58 -3.44
CA SER A 222 -21.54 18.88 -4.05
C SER A 222 -22.68 19.40 -4.91
N SER A 223 -23.50 18.52 -5.48
CA SER A 223 -24.65 18.84 -6.33
C SER A 223 -25.96 19.07 -5.56
N GLN A 224 -25.92 19.10 -4.22
CA GLN A 224 -27.09 19.18 -3.32
C GLN A 224 -28.09 18.01 -3.48
N GLN A 225 -27.69 16.93 -4.11
CA GLN A 225 -28.43 15.69 -4.11
C GLN A 225 -28.07 14.91 -2.86
N GLU A 226 -28.97 14.88 -1.87
CA GLU A 226 -28.81 14.03 -0.69
C GLU A 226 -29.12 12.56 -1.03
N GLY A 227 -28.25 11.94 -1.81
CA GLY A 227 -28.34 10.53 -2.16
C GLY A 227 -28.02 9.62 -0.98
N TRP A 228 -28.36 8.34 -1.09
CA TRP A 228 -28.05 7.32 -0.09
C TRP A 228 -26.54 7.20 0.15
N ARG A 229 -25.69 7.42 -0.87
CA ARG A 229 -24.22 7.38 -0.75
C ARG A 229 -23.70 8.41 0.23
N TRP A 230 -24.17 9.66 0.13
CA TRP A 230 -23.77 10.72 1.05
C TRP A 230 -24.14 10.41 2.50
N ARG A 231 -25.33 9.85 2.73
CA ARG A 231 -25.78 9.44 4.09
C ARG A 231 -24.88 8.36 4.67
N ILE A 232 -24.60 7.30 3.91
CA ILE A 232 -23.72 6.19 4.36
C ILE A 232 -22.28 6.67 4.53
N PHE A 233 -21.76 7.50 3.62
CA PHE A 233 -20.45 8.11 3.72
C PHE A 233 -20.31 8.97 4.99
N SER A 234 -21.31 9.80 5.30
CA SER A 234 -21.32 10.63 6.50
C SER A 234 -21.35 9.81 7.79
N ILE A 235 -22.08 8.69 7.83
CA ILE A 235 -22.06 7.75 8.95
C ILE A 235 -20.65 7.18 9.11
N GLY A 236 -20.03 6.72 8.04
CA GLY A 236 -18.64 6.26 8.05
C GLY A 236 -17.69 7.33 8.56
N ALA A 237 -17.83 8.56 8.07
CA ALA A 237 -16.99 9.69 8.48
C ALA A 237 -17.15 10.02 9.98
N MET A 238 -18.35 10.00 10.51
CA MET A 238 -18.59 10.19 11.95
C MET A 238 -17.94 9.07 12.78
N ILE A 239 -18.01 7.81 12.36
CA ILE A 239 -17.30 6.70 13.00
C ILE A 239 -15.81 6.93 12.96
N GLY A 240 -15.26 7.34 11.80
CA GLY A 240 -13.85 7.66 11.61
C GLY A 240 -13.37 8.81 12.49
N VAL A 241 -14.15 9.90 12.60
CA VAL A 241 -13.86 11.03 13.50
C VAL A 241 -13.89 10.59 14.96
N GLY A 242 -14.91 9.86 15.39
CA GLY A 242 -15.04 9.38 16.77
C GLY A 242 -13.91 8.44 17.16
N TRP A 243 -13.58 7.47 16.31
CA TRP A 243 -12.47 6.55 16.56
C TRP A 243 -11.12 7.28 16.50
N GLY A 244 -10.91 8.13 15.50
CA GLY A 244 -9.68 8.91 15.34
C GLY A 244 -9.44 9.86 16.51
N ALA A 245 -10.48 10.41 17.10
CA ALA A 245 -10.37 11.26 18.30
C ALA A 245 -9.74 10.48 19.49
N ILE A 246 -10.14 9.23 19.70
CA ILE A 246 -9.60 8.39 20.77
C ILE A 246 -8.23 7.79 20.40
N TYR A 247 -8.09 7.34 19.16
CA TYR A 247 -6.95 6.54 18.69
C TYR A 247 -5.74 7.37 18.28
N VAL A 248 -5.98 8.56 17.70
CA VAL A 248 -4.93 9.44 17.16
C VAL A 248 -4.84 10.76 17.93
N LEU A 249 -5.95 11.49 18.05
CA LEU A 249 -5.94 12.85 18.58
C LEU A 249 -5.63 12.87 20.10
N LEU A 250 -6.26 12.01 20.88
CA LEU A 250 -6.07 11.98 22.34
C LEU A 250 -4.61 11.72 22.76
N PRO A 251 -3.89 10.70 22.22
CA PRO A 251 -2.47 10.52 22.53
C PRO A 251 -1.61 11.72 22.13
N GLN A 252 -1.89 12.35 20.98
CA GLN A 252 -1.13 13.51 20.51
C GLN A 252 -1.35 14.75 21.38
N VAL A 253 -2.61 15.07 21.70
CA VAL A 253 -2.96 16.23 22.54
C VAL A 253 -2.41 16.07 23.95
N THR A 254 -2.55 14.88 24.55
CA THR A 254 -2.03 14.62 25.88
C THR A 254 -0.51 14.62 25.93
N SER A 255 0.16 14.13 24.91
CA SER A 255 1.62 14.24 24.78
C SER A 255 2.08 15.70 24.76
N ILE A 256 1.34 16.59 24.11
CA ILE A 256 1.61 18.03 24.09
C ILE A 256 1.37 18.66 25.46
N LEU A 257 0.24 18.34 26.10
CA LEU A 257 -0.17 18.94 27.38
C LEU A 257 0.69 18.47 28.57
N PHE A 258 1.14 17.21 28.54
CA PHE A 258 1.88 16.58 29.63
C PHE A 258 3.37 16.36 29.32
N ASN A 259 3.96 17.25 28.51
CA ASN A 259 5.41 17.27 28.20
C ASN A 259 5.98 15.90 27.77
N GLY A 260 5.31 15.25 26.84
CA GLY A 260 5.74 13.96 26.28
C GLY A 260 5.05 12.73 26.86
N ASN A 261 4.31 12.84 27.96
CA ASN A 261 3.52 11.74 28.50
C ASN A 261 2.18 11.66 27.78
N SER A 262 2.02 10.67 26.90
CA SER A 262 0.76 10.44 26.20
C SER A 262 -0.18 9.52 26.97
N ILE A 263 -1.46 9.87 27.01
CA ILE A 263 -2.53 8.98 27.50
C ILE A 263 -2.98 8.12 26.31
N VAL A 264 -2.63 6.84 26.33
CA VAL A 264 -3.00 5.86 25.30
C VAL A 264 -4.08 4.95 25.89
N ILE A 265 -5.33 5.15 25.47
CA ILE A 265 -6.46 4.28 25.88
C ILE A 265 -6.43 2.98 25.08
N VAL A 266 -6.18 3.10 23.78
CA VAL A 266 -6.12 1.98 22.83
C VAL A 266 -4.71 1.90 22.26
N PRO A 267 -3.95 0.83 22.54
CA PRO A 267 -2.60 0.66 21.99
C PRO A 267 -2.60 0.70 20.47
N ASN A 268 -1.67 1.43 19.87
CA ASN A 268 -1.51 1.58 18.42
C ASN A 268 -0.19 0.94 17.99
N PRO A 269 -0.15 0.06 16.98
CA PRO A 269 -1.27 -0.38 16.11
C PRO A 269 -2.00 -1.64 16.60
N PHE A 270 -1.53 -2.32 17.63
CA PHE A 270 -2.12 -3.55 18.16
C PHE A 270 -1.76 -3.76 19.63
N ILE A 271 -2.53 -4.61 20.28
CA ILE A 271 -2.22 -5.11 21.64
C ILE A 271 -1.30 -6.32 21.44
N ASP A 272 -0.05 -6.21 21.89
CA ASP A 272 0.92 -7.30 21.83
C ASP A 272 0.77 -8.21 23.05
N LEU A 273 0.39 -9.44 22.80
CA LEU A 273 0.24 -10.50 23.81
C LEU A 273 1.37 -11.55 23.72
N THR A 274 2.33 -11.37 22.82
CA THR A 274 3.39 -12.35 22.51
C THR A 274 4.20 -12.70 23.77
N ALA A 275 4.65 -11.72 24.51
CA ALA A 275 5.43 -11.93 25.73
C ALA A 275 4.62 -12.63 26.83
N SER A 276 3.32 -12.39 26.93
CA SER A 276 2.46 -13.02 27.96
C SER A 276 2.05 -14.45 27.60
N THR A 277 1.93 -14.78 26.31
CA THR A 277 1.51 -16.12 25.85
C THR A 277 2.68 -17.09 25.59
N GLN A 278 3.93 -16.62 25.57
CA GLN A 278 5.11 -17.39 25.18
C GLN A 278 5.36 -18.66 26.00
N ASN A 279 4.86 -18.75 27.23
CA ASN A 279 4.99 -19.93 28.08
C ASN A 279 4.10 -21.09 27.62
N ILE A 280 2.96 -20.77 26.98
CA ILE A 280 1.99 -21.75 26.46
C ILE A 280 2.21 -21.95 24.97
N LEU A 281 2.48 -20.84 24.23
CA LEU A 281 2.65 -20.81 22.80
C LEU A 281 4.02 -20.17 22.44
N PRO A 282 5.13 -20.89 22.58
CA PRO A 282 6.46 -20.36 22.27
C PRO A 282 6.55 -19.97 20.79
N ALA A 283 7.21 -18.86 20.51
CA ALA A 283 7.39 -18.27 19.18
C ALA A 283 6.10 -17.85 18.45
N ALA A 284 4.92 -18.00 19.06
CA ALA A 284 3.68 -17.54 18.47
C ALA A 284 3.62 -16.01 18.44
N LEU A 285 3.02 -15.46 17.39
CA LEU A 285 2.76 -14.01 17.24
C LEU A 285 1.37 -13.69 17.74
N SER A 286 1.21 -13.56 19.05
CA SER A 286 -0.08 -13.32 19.66
C SER A 286 -0.35 -11.82 19.77
N GLY A 287 -1.43 -11.34 19.15
CA GLY A 287 -1.83 -9.94 19.23
C GLY A 287 -3.19 -9.70 18.59
N ILE A 288 -3.81 -8.58 18.94
CA ILE A 288 -5.09 -8.14 18.40
C ILE A 288 -4.93 -6.73 17.87
N GLY A 289 -5.16 -6.54 16.58
CA GLY A 289 -5.13 -5.22 15.94
C GLY A 289 -6.27 -4.34 16.46
N THR A 290 -5.92 -3.12 16.70
CA THR A 290 -6.82 -2.12 17.26
C THR A 290 -7.30 -1.11 16.21
N ASP A 291 -6.76 -1.17 15.00
CA ASP A 291 -7.20 -0.32 13.90
C ASP A 291 -8.58 -0.76 13.38
N LEU A 292 -9.59 0.08 13.60
CA LEU A 292 -10.95 -0.16 13.10
C LEU A 292 -11.02 -0.17 11.57
N GLY A 293 -10.03 0.43 10.87
CA GLY A 293 -9.93 0.37 9.41
C GLY A 293 -9.82 -1.06 8.88
N THR A 294 -9.13 -1.94 9.59
CA THR A 294 -9.05 -3.36 9.22
C THR A 294 -10.39 -4.09 9.36
N VAL A 295 -11.24 -3.69 10.32
CA VAL A 295 -12.63 -4.18 10.43
C VAL A 295 -13.45 -3.72 9.24
N MET A 296 -13.32 -2.43 8.85
CA MET A 296 -14.02 -1.87 7.68
C MET A 296 -13.62 -2.56 6.38
N ILE A 297 -12.34 -2.89 6.20
CA ILE A 297 -11.85 -3.69 5.05
C ILE A 297 -12.52 -5.08 5.05
N GLY A 298 -12.71 -5.69 6.23
CA GLY A 298 -13.41 -6.97 6.37
C GLY A 298 -14.87 -6.95 5.87
N PHE A 299 -15.55 -5.79 5.88
CA PHE A 299 -16.90 -5.64 5.30
C PHE A 299 -16.89 -5.73 3.77
N VAL A 300 -15.81 -5.30 3.13
CA VAL A 300 -15.71 -5.18 1.68
C VAL A 300 -15.16 -6.45 1.04
N LEU A 301 -14.23 -7.12 1.71
CA LEU A 301 -13.57 -8.31 1.17
C LEU A 301 -14.54 -9.52 1.10
N PRO A 302 -14.43 -10.36 0.05
CA PRO A 302 -15.21 -11.58 -0.06
C PRO A 302 -14.97 -12.52 1.14
N TRP A 303 -16.05 -13.10 1.68
CA TRP A 303 -16.00 -14.00 2.84
C TRP A 303 -14.93 -15.09 2.74
N ALA A 304 -14.83 -15.76 1.58
CA ALA A 304 -13.87 -16.84 1.38
C ALA A 304 -12.41 -16.36 1.48
N VAL A 305 -12.13 -15.11 1.06
CA VAL A 305 -10.80 -14.49 1.20
C VAL A 305 -10.50 -14.26 2.67
N VAL A 306 -11.40 -13.60 3.40
CA VAL A 306 -11.19 -13.27 4.82
C VAL A 306 -11.03 -14.53 5.66
N LEU A 307 -11.87 -15.54 5.43
CA LEU A 307 -11.77 -16.84 6.09
C LEU A 307 -10.43 -17.52 5.78
N GLY A 308 -9.99 -17.51 4.53
CA GLY A 308 -8.69 -18.03 4.13
C GLY A 308 -7.54 -17.29 4.81
N THR A 309 -7.58 -15.95 4.81
CA THR A 309 -6.56 -15.11 5.47
C THR A 309 -6.49 -15.37 6.97
N PHE A 310 -7.63 -15.51 7.62
CA PHE A 310 -7.70 -15.85 9.04
C PHE A 310 -7.08 -17.23 9.33
N ILE A 311 -7.50 -18.26 8.59
CA ILE A 311 -6.97 -19.62 8.75
C ILE A 311 -5.46 -19.66 8.46
N GLY A 312 -5.01 -19.00 7.38
CA GLY A 312 -3.59 -18.95 7.02
C GLY A 312 -2.73 -18.26 8.07
N SER A 313 -3.18 -17.11 8.57
CA SER A 313 -2.44 -16.31 9.55
C SER A 313 -2.41 -16.97 10.94
N ILE A 314 -3.54 -17.43 11.46
CA ILE A 314 -3.60 -18.16 12.74
C ILE A 314 -2.85 -19.49 12.64
N GLY A 315 -3.07 -20.23 11.54
CA GLY A 315 -2.40 -21.50 11.30
C GLY A 315 -0.88 -21.38 11.25
N ALA A 316 -0.35 -20.39 10.54
CA ALA A 316 1.09 -20.16 10.43
C ALA A 316 1.69 -19.62 11.74
N HIS A 317 1.13 -18.54 12.28
CA HIS A 317 1.84 -17.76 13.30
C HIS A 317 1.46 -18.11 14.73
N ILE A 318 0.28 -18.71 14.97
CA ILE A 318 -0.14 -19.14 16.31
C ILE A 318 0.00 -20.65 16.48
N VAL A 319 -0.32 -21.46 15.46
CA VAL A 319 -0.29 -22.92 15.56
C VAL A 319 1.05 -23.50 15.12
N ALA A 320 1.55 -23.12 13.93
CA ALA A 320 2.77 -23.72 13.40
C ALA A 320 4.04 -23.23 14.11
N ASN A 321 4.12 -21.96 14.53
CA ASN A 321 5.33 -21.44 15.17
C ASN A 321 5.72 -22.21 16.46
N PRO A 322 4.80 -22.51 17.41
CA PRO A 322 5.14 -23.35 18.56
C PRO A 322 5.63 -24.73 18.18
N PHE A 323 5.03 -25.35 17.15
CA PHE A 323 5.45 -26.66 16.64
C PHE A 323 6.85 -26.58 16.00
N LEU A 324 7.12 -25.56 15.19
CA LEU A 324 8.42 -25.34 14.58
C LEU A 324 9.49 -25.08 15.64
N GLN A 325 9.18 -24.32 16.67
CA GLN A 325 10.09 -24.05 17.77
C GLN A 325 10.41 -25.32 18.57
N ALA A 326 9.41 -26.14 18.88
CA ALA A 326 9.59 -27.39 19.60
C ALA A 326 10.49 -28.41 18.83
N ASN A 327 10.47 -28.34 17.50
CA ASN A 327 11.31 -29.17 16.63
C ASN A 327 12.64 -28.52 16.23
N GLY A 328 12.99 -27.36 16.79
CA GLY A 328 14.28 -26.70 16.55
C GLY A 328 14.41 -25.97 15.21
N TYR A 329 13.29 -25.72 14.50
CA TYR A 329 13.28 -24.99 13.23
C TYR A 329 13.35 -23.46 13.39
N LEU A 330 13.22 -22.93 14.62
CA LEU A 330 13.29 -21.51 14.94
C LEU A 330 14.42 -21.21 15.96
N PRO A 331 15.69 -21.45 15.61
CA PRO A 331 16.80 -21.37 16.56
C PRO A 331 17.09 -19.95 17.06
N ASN A 332 16.77 -18.91 16.26
CA ASN A 332 17.06 -17.53 16.63
C ASN A 332 15.94 -16.88 17.47
N TRP A 333 14.83 -17.56 17.70
CA TRP A 333 13.79 -17.05 18.58
C TRP A 333 14.25 -17.13 20.04
N THR A 334 14.05 -16.04 20.79
CA THR A 334 14.38 -15.96 22.22
C THR A 334 13.15 -15.56 23.04
N ARG A 335 13.09 -16.04 24.29
CA ARG A 335 12.02 -15.63 25.22
C ARG A 335 12.09 -14.16 25.59
N GLY A 336 10.94 -13.54 25.81
CA GLY A 336 10.84 -12.13 26.18
C GLY A 336 10.81 -11.17 25.00
N THR A 337 10.81 -11.68 23.76
CA THR A 337 10.70 -10.85 22.55
C THR A 337 9.25 -10.40 22.32
N ASN A 338 9.09 -9.20 21.77
CA ASN A 338 7.80 -8.69 21.29
C ASN A 338 7.41 -9.33 19.94
N ALA A 339 6.17 -9.13 19.50
CA ALA A 339 5.66 -9.69 18.24
C ALA A 339 6.51 -9.34 17.02
N ILE A 340 7.01 -8.09 16.94
CA ILE A 340 7.79 -7.62 15.78
C ILE A 340 9.14 -8.34 15.73
N SER A 341 9.86 -8.41 16.85
CA SER A 341 11.16 -9.09 16.92
C SER A 341 11.04 -10.59 16.70
N ALA A 342 10.01 -11.22 17.30
CA ALA A 342 9.70 -12.63 17.08
C ALA A 342 9.36 -12.92 15.61
N GLN A 343 8.61 -12.03 14.95
CA GLN A 343 8.32 -12.16 13.53
C GLN A 343 9.57 -12.12 12.66
N ILE A 344 10.47 -11.16 12.93
CA ILE A 344 11.71 -11.02 12.16
C ILE A 344 12.55 -12.30 12.28
N SER A 345 12.78 -12.81 13.49
CA SER A 345 13.55 -14.06 13.69
C SER A 345 12.87 -15.26 13.04
N ASN A 346 11.58 -15.47 13.24
CA ASN A 346 10.82 -16.57 12.65
C ASN A 346 10.81 -16.51 11.11
N ASN A 347 10.78 -15.30 10.55
CA ASN A 347 10.88 -15.11 9.10
C ASN A 347 12.24 -15.54 8.57
N PHE A 348 13.33 -15.14 9.22
CA PHE A 348 14.67 -15.54 8.81
C PHE A 348 14.91 -17.04 8.94
N ASP A 349 14.39 -17.66 10.00
CA ASP A 349 14.64 -19.08 10.25
C ASP A 349 13.84 -20.00 9.33
N PHE A 350 12.58 -19.65 9.00
CA PHE A 350 11.68 -20.56 8.29
C PHE A 350 10.79 -19.88 7.24
N TRP A 351 10.00 -18.86 7.63
CA TRP A 351 8.88 -18.38 6.80
C TRP A 351 9.33 -17.72 5.50
N LEU A 352 10.50 -17.09 5.47
CA LEU A 352 11.05 -16.48 4.25
C LEU A 352 11.16 -17.52 3.13
N SER A 353 11.82 -18.63 3.39
CA SER A 353 11.99 -19.71 2.41
C SER A 353 10.67 -20.38 2.06
N PHE A 354 9.84 -20.65 3.06
CA PHE A 354 8.53 -21.27 2.86
C PHE A 354 7.62 -20.41 1.96
N THR A 355 7.56 -19.10 2.19
CA THR A 355 6.72 -18.17 1.39
C THR A 355 7.23 -18.01 -0.03
N ILE A 356 8.53 -18.11 -0.28
CA ILE A 356 9.08 -18.18 -1.65
C ILE A 356 8.47 -19.37 -2.39
N GLY A 357 8.44 -20.54 -1.76
CA GLY A 357 7.85 -21.76 -2.34
C GLY A 357 6.36 -21.58 -2.66
N THR A 358 5.58 -21.01 -1.74
CA THR A 358 4.16 -20.75 -1.97
C THR A 358 3.95 -19.78 -3.13
N ALA A 359 4.75 -18.70 -3.22
CA ALA A 359 4.66 -17.70 -4.28
C ALA A 359 4.96 -18.30 -5.67
N ILE A 360 5.95 -19.20 -5.76
CA ILE A 360 6.27 -19.90 -7.02
C ILE A 360 5.05 -20.70 -7.51
N VAL A 361 4.38 -21.44 -6.63
CA VAL A 361 3.19 -22.21 -7.02
C VAL A 361 2.03 -21.30 -7.42
N VAL A 362 1.81 -20.19 -6.72
CA VAL A 362 0.81 -19.18 -7.11
C VAL A 362 1.11 -18.63 -8.51
N ALA A 363 2.41 -18.40 -8.82
CA ALA A 363 2.84 -17.99 -10.15
C ALA A 363 2.46 -19.01 -11.23
N PHE A 364 2.79 -20.29 -11.01
CA PHE A 364 2.46 -21.36 -11.97
C PHE A 364 0.96 -21.50 -12.17
N ILE A 365 0.15 -21.48 -11.11
CA ILE A 365 -1.31 -21.51 -11.18
C ILE A 365 -1.82 -20.29 -11.97
N GLY A 366 -1.26 -19.12 -11.70
CA GLY A 366 -1.58 -17.89 -12.39
C GLY A 366 -1.31 -17.99 -13.89
N ILE A 367 -0.09 -18.35 -14.29
CA ILE A 367 0.30 -18.52 -15.69
C ILE A 367 -0.60 -19.53 -16.40
N ALA A 368 -0.85 -20.67 -15.75
CA ALA A 368 -1.74 -21.69 -16.30
C ALA A 368 -3.17 -21.15 -16.53
N SER A 369 -3.66 -20.28 -15.64
CA SER A 369 -5.00 -19.67 -15.79
C SER A 369 -5.04 -18.67 -16.96
N VAL A 370 -3.98 -17.87 -17.18
CA VAL A 370 -3.87 -16.97 -18.35
C VAL A 370 -3.86 -17.77 -19.65
N VAL A 371 -3.04 -18.82 -19.71
CA VAL A 371 -2.97 -19.68 -20.91
C VAL A 371 -4.34 -20.28 -21.22
N ARG A 372 -5.06 -20.76 -20.20
CA ARG A 372 -6.44 -21.27 -20.38
C ARG A 372 -7.41 -20.17 -20.82
N ALA A 373 -7.34 -18.97 -20.23
CA ALA A 373 -8.19 -17.85 -20.60
C ALA A 373 -7.94 -17.41 -22.06
N LEU A 374 -6.68 -17.32 -22.47
CA LEU A 374 -6.30 -17.00 -23.85
C LEU A 374 -6.71 -18.07 -24.85
N SER A 375 -6.57 -19.38 -24.50
CA SER A 375 -6.99 -20.48 -25.36
C SER A 375 -8.52 -20.52 -25.51
N LYS A 376 -9.27 -20.30 -24.42
CA LYS A 376 -10.73 -20.17 -24.45
C LYS A 376 -11.18 -19.00 -25.31
N GLN A 377 -10.56 -17.84 -25.17
CA GLN A 377 -10.85 -16.66 -25.98
C GLN A 377 -10.56 -16.88 -27.46
N ARG A 378 -9.44 -17.58 -27.80
CA ARG A 378 -9.16 -17.94 -29.20
C ARG A 378 -10.22 -18.87 -29.78
N ALA A 379 -10.72 -19.82 -28.99
CA ALA A 379 -11.81 -20.71 -29.39
C ALA A 379 -13.12 -19.92 -29.57
N GLU A 380 -13.48 -19.03 -28.65
CA GLU A 380 -14.65 -18.16 -28.75
C GLU A 380 -14.58 -17.23 -29.97
N ARG A 381 -13.40 -16.65 -30.28
CA ARG A 381 -13.20 -15.84 -31.51
C ARG A 381 -13.40 -16.65 -32.79
N ARG A 382 -12.90 -17.89 -32.85
CA ARG A 382 -13.12 -18.79 -34.01
C ARG A 382 -14.58 -19.15 -34.22
N ALA A 383 -15.37 -19.17 -33.14
CA ALA A 383 -16.79 -19.40 -33.14
C ALA A 383 -17.64 -18.14 -33.40
N GLY A 384 -17.04 -17.01 -33.80
CA GLY A 384 -17.75 -15.74 -34.06
C GLY A 384 -18.11 -14.94 -32.79
N GLY A 385 -17.56 -15.30 -31.62
CA GLY A 385 -17.81 -14.62 -30.35
C GLY A 385 -17.07 -13.28 -30.20
N ILE A 386 -17.52 -12.48 -29.22
CA ILE A 386 -16.98 -11.15 -28.93
C ILE A 386 -15.51 -11.25 -28.49
N ASN A 387 -14.66 -10.40 -29.06
CA ASN A 387 -13.28 -10.29 -28.65
C ASN A 387 -13.20 -9.52 -27.31
N ARG A 388 -12.96 -10.22 -26.20
CA ARG A 388 -12.86 -9.62 -24.85
C ARG A 388 -11.68 -8.67 -24.68
N LEU A 389 -10.70 -8.71 -25.57
CA LEU A 389 -9.56 -7.78 -25.57
C LEU A 389 -9.86 -6.47 -26.33
N THR A 390 -11.03 -6.35 -26.99
CA THR A 390 -11.47 -5.04 -27.49
C THR A 390 -11.93 -4.19 -26.29
N PRO A 391 -11.31 -3.02 -26.09
CA PRO A 391 -11.70 -2.15 -24.99
C PRO A 391 -13.12 -1.59 -25.22
N PRO A 392 -13.84 -1.22 -24.14
CA PRO A 392 -15.08 -0.47 -24.25
C PRO A 392 -14.87 0.86 -24.98
N GLU A 393 -15.82 1.26 -25.80
CA GLU A 393 -15.76 2.52 -26.52
C GLU A 393 -15.69 3.72 -25.56
N GLY A 394 -14.85 4.69 -25.85
CA GLY A 394 -14.73 5.94 -25.10
C GLY A 394 -13.88 5.86 -23.80
N ARG A 395 -13.43 4.69 -23.35
CA ARG A 395 -12.61 4.53 -22.13
C ARG A 395 -11.24 5.23 -22.21
N GLY A 396 -10.78 5.55 -23.43
CA GLY A 396 -9.48 6.23 -23.62
C GLY A 396 -8.30 5.28 -23.47
N ASP A 397 -8.48 4.05 -23.91
CA ASP A 397 -7.48 2.98 -23.83
C ASP A 397 -6.21 3.29 -24.64
N ILE A 398 -5.09 2.82 -24.10
CA ILE A 398 -3.78 2.87 -24.74
C ILE A 398 -3.59 1.58 -25.55
N SER A 399 -2.93 1.66 -26.70
CA SER A 399 -2.57 0.46 -27.45
C SER A 399 -1.69 -0.48 -26.62
N ILE A 400 -2.05 -1.77 -26.55
CA ILE A 400 -1.26 -2.79 -25.83
C ILE A 400 0.18 -2.84 -26.36
N TRP A 401 0.37 -2.67 -27.66
CA TRP A 401 1.71 -2.66 -28.27
C TRP A 401 2.52 -1.46 -27.84
N PHE A 402 1.88 -0.27 -27.73
CA PHE A 402 2.54 0.92 -27.19
C PHE A 402 2.93 0.72 -25.73
N SER A 403 2.05 0.13 -24.94
CA SER A 403 2.30 -0.15 -23.50
C SER A 403 3.44 -1.15 -23.33
N LEU A 404 3.47 -2.21 -24.13
CA LEU A 404 4.58 -3.17 -24.12
C LEU A 404 5.89 -2.54 -24.58
N ALA A 405 5.86 -1.69 -25.60
CA ALA A 405 7.03 -0.95 -26.07
C ALA A 405 7.56 0.02 -25.00
N ALA A 406 6.67 0.73 -24.31
CA ALA A 406 7.03 1.63 -23.22
C ALA A 406 7.70 0.88 -22.05
N TRP A 407 7.14 -0.25 -21.63
CA TRP A 407 7.77 -1.11 -20.64
C TRP A 407 9.12 -1.66 -21.12
N PHE A 408 9.21 -2.14 -22.36
CA PHE A 408 10.44 -2.70 -22.91
C PHE A 408 11.55 -1.63 -22.94
N VAL A 409 11.26 -0.43 -23.46
CA VAL A 409 12.21 0.69 -23.51
C VAL A 409 12.66 1.08 -22.11
N GLY A 410 11.73 1.19 -21.16
CA GLY A 410 12.06 1.48 -19.76
C GLY A 410 12.96 0.41 -19.14
N THR A 411 12.67 -0.87 -19.38
CA THR A 411 13.46 -1.99 -18.85
C THR A 411 14.87 -2.02 -19.45
N VAL A 412 14.99 -1.85 -20.77
CA VAL A 412 16.30 -1.74 -21.43
C VAL A 412 17.10 -0.56 -20.89
N ALA A 413 16.45 0.59 -20.68
CA ALA A 413 17.10 1.77 -20.13
C ALA A 413 17.64 1.51 -18.71
N PHE A 414 16.86 0.85 -17.82
CA PHE A 414 17.33 0.47 -16.47
C PHE A 414 18.48 -0.53 -16.52
N ILE A 415 18.42 -1.55 -17.38
CA ILE A 415 19.51 -2.52 -17.57
C ILE A 415 20.76 -1.81 -18.07
N ALA A 416 20.65 -0.96 -19.09
CA ALA A 416 21.77 -0.22 -19.66
C ALA A 416 22.39 0.74 -18.63
N MET A 417 21.57 1.48 -17.88
CA MET A 417 22.04 2.38 -16.83
C MET A 417 22.75 1.61 -15.71
N CYS A 418 22.19 0.51 -15.25
CA CYS A 418 22.80 -0.31 -14.21
C CYS A 418 24.13 -0.90 -14.69
N HIS A 419 24.20 -1.41 -15.91
CA HIS A 419 25.43 -1.93 -16.49
C HIS A 419 26.49 -0.83 -16.74
N TYR A 420 26.07 0.38 -17.10
CA TYR A 420 26.96 1.53 -17.25
C TYR A 420 27.58 1.94 -15.91
N LEU A 421 26.78 1.96 -14.83
CA LEU A 421 27.23 2.34 -13.49
C LEU A 421 28.04 1.23 -12.81
N VAL A 422 27.73 -0.04 -13.09
CA VAL A 422 28.34 -1.22 -12.47
C VAL A 422 28.66 -2.25 -13.57
N PRO A 423 29.73 -2.03 -14.38
CA PRO A 423 30.02 -2.86 -15.56
C PRO A 423 30.34 -4.32 -15.23
N ASP A 424 30.97 -4.56 -14.07
CA ASP A 424 31.42 -5.89 -13.63
C ASP A 424 30.28 -6.77 -13.11
N PHE A 425 29.06 -6.23 -12.93
CA PHE A 425 27.93 -7.00 -12.45
C PHE A 425 27.33 -7.87 -13.56
N ASN A 426 26.87 -9.07 -13.20
CA ASN A 426 26.34 -10.04 -14.17
C ASN A 426 25.10 -9.52 -14.90
N LEU A 427 25.26 -9.22 -16.19
CA LEU A 427 24.17 -8.73 -17.06
C LEU A 427 23.01 -9.72 -17.15
N GLY A 428 23.27 -11.03 -17.06
CA GLY A 428 22.21 -12.06 -17.09
C GLY A 428 21.23 -11.94 -15.93
N ILE A 429 21.68 -11.52 -14.75
CA ILE A 429 20.82 -11.28 -13.58
C ILE A 429 19.92 -10.08 -13.83
N LEU A 430 20.46 -9.00 -14.43
CA LEU A 430 19.69 -7.79 -14.77
C LEU A 430 18.61 -8.10 -15.82
N ILE A 431 18.95 -8.86 -16.85
CA ILE A 431 18.00 -9.29 -17.90
C ILE A 431 16.92 -10.19 -17.27
N PHE A 432 17.30 -11.13 -16.41
CA PHE A 432 16.35 -11.99 -15.70
C PHE A 432 15.37 -11.17 -14.86
N PHE A 433 15.85 -10.20 -14.08
CA PHE A 433 14.98 -9.35 -13.27
C PHE A 433 14.05 -8.48 -14.10
N GLY A 434 14.55 -7.84 -15.14
CA GLY A 434 13.75 -6.93 -15.97
C GLY A 434 12.70 -7.66 -16.80
N PHE A 435 13.08 -8.75 -17.47
CA PHE A 435 12.24 -9.39 -18.49
C PHE A 435 11.53 -10.67 -18.02
N VAL A 436 11.98 -11.29 -16.94
CA VAL A 436 11.36 -12.52 -16.43
C VAL A 436 10.68 -12.29 -15.08
N TRP A 437 11.45 -11.86 -14.10
CA TRP A 437 10.94 -11.66 -12.74
C TRP A 437 9.86 -10.59 -12.66
N THR A 438 10.16 -9.37 -13.10
CA THR A 438 9.24 -8.22 -13.00
C THR A 438 7.87 -8.50 -13.65
N PRO A 439 7.74 -9.02 -14.88
CA PRO A 439 6.44 -9.34 -15.45
C PRO A 439 5.68 -10.43 -14.70
N ILE A 440 6.37 -11.50 -14.30
CA ILE A 440 5.74 -12.61 -13.58
C ILE A 440 5.24 -12.14 -12.21
N PHE A 441 6.07 -11.43 -11.49
CA PHE A 441 5.74 -10.96 -10.15
C PHE A 441 4.66 -9.89 -10.16
N SER A 442 4.72 -8.96 -11.11
CA SER A 442 3.64 -7.98 -11.36
C SER A 442 2.31 -8.65 -11.69
N TYR A 443 2.33 -9.73 -12.48
CA TYR A 443 1.11 -10.49 -12.76
C TYR A 443 0.56 -11.19 -11.52
N ILE A 444 1.43 -11.82 -10.70
CA ILE A 444 1.01 -12.44 -9.44
C ILE A 444 0.30 -11.42 -8.56
N ASN A 445 0.90 -10.25 -8.38
CA ASN A 445 0.35 -9.20 -7.52
C ASN A 445 -0.91 -8.54 -8.10
N ALA A 446 -0.99 -8.32 -9.40
CA ALA A 446 -2.21 -7.88 -10.05
C ALA A 446 -3.37 -8.87 -9.83
N ARG A 447 -3.06 -10.17 -9.90
CA ARG A 447 -4.04 -11.23 -9.69
C ARG A 447 -4.45 -11.36 -8.22
N MET A 448 -3.50 -11.31 -7.28
CA MET A 448 -3.77 -11.33 -5.84
C MET A 448 -4.60 -10.12 -5.41
N SER A 449 -4.26 -8.93 -5.90
CA SER A 449 -5.05 -7.71 -5.70
C SER A 449 -6.46 -7.84 -6.28
N GLY A 450 -6.57 -8.42 -7.48
CA GLY A 450 -7.85 -8.63 -8.15
C GLY A 450 -8.77 -9.66 -7.48
N LEU A 451 -8.22 -10.70 -6.86
CA LEU A 451 -8.97 -11.77 -6.21
C LEU A 451 -9.20 -11.52 -4.73
N ALA A 452 -8.15 -11.13 -4.02
CA ALA A 452 -8.11 -11.12 -2.56
C ALA A 452 -7.92 -9.71 -1.96
N GLY A 453 -7.68 -8.68 -2.79
CA GLY A 453 -7.36 -7.34 -2.29
C GLY A 453 -6.04 -7.28 -1.51
N THR A 454 -5.14 -8.23 -1.74
CA THR A 454 -3.83 -8.34 -1.08
C THR A 454 -2.71 -8.44 -2.10
N SER A 455 -1.47 -8.24 -1.67
CA SER A 455 -0.28 -8.49 -2.48
C SER A 455 0.59 -9.56 -1.85
N VAL A 456 1.38 -10.23 -2.65
CA VAL A 456 2.43 -11.16 -2.21
C VAL A 456 3.75 -10.39 -2.19
N SER A 457 4.48 -10.45 -1.08
CA SER A 457 5.81 -9.89 -0.96
C SER A 457 6.82 -11.01 -0.80
N ILE A 458 7.87 -11.01 -1.62
CA ILE A 458 9.03 -11.86 -1.42
C ILE A 458 10.16 -10.92 -0.97
N PRO A 459 10.40 -10.83 0.34
CA PRO A 459 11.44 -9.95 0.85
C PRO A 459 12.84 -10.44 0.44
N TYR A 460 13.79 -9.52 0.37
CA TYR A 460 15.23 -9.80 0.21
C TYR A 460 15.65 -10.49 -1.10
N VAL A 461 14.82 -10.51 -2.14
CA VAL A 461 15.18 -11.07 -3.45
C VAL A 461 16.38 -10.35 -4.06
N ARG A 462 16.38 -9.02 -3.97
CA ARG A 462 17.46 -8.16 -4.43
C ARG A 462 18.76 -8.47 -3.69
N GLU A 463 18.71 -8.47 -2.37
CA GLU A 463 19.82 -8.71 -1.48
C GLU A 463 20.41 -10.13 -1.69
N ALA A 464 19.54 -11.12 -1.76
CA ALA A 464 19.92 -12.50 -2.03
C ALA A 464 20.65 -12.64 -3.38
N SER A 465 20.14 -11.98 -4.42
CA SER A 465 20.76 -12.06 -5.74
C SER A 465 22.15 -11.43 -5.77
N PHE A 466 22.37 -10.35 -5.03
CA PHE A 466 23.69 -9.73 -4.91
C PHE A 466 24.68 -10.66 -4.23
N MET A 467 24.29 -11.27 -3.13
CA MET A 467 25.13 -12.21 -2.38
C MET A 467 25.42 -13.48 -3.18
N MET A 468 24.47 -13.96 -3.98
CA MET A 468 24.63 -15.16 -4.81
C MET A 468 25.36 -14.88 -6.14
N SER A 469 25.45 -13.62 -6.58
CA SER A 469 26.09 -13.25 -7.84
C SER A 469 27.62 -13.40 -7.83
N GLY A 470 28.24 -13.50 -6.66
CA GLY A 470 29.69 -13.46 -6.49
C GLY A 470 30.30 -12.07 -6.62
N TYR A 471 29.50 -11.03 -6.75
CA TYR A 471 29.95 -9.64 -6.83
C TYR A 471 30.29 -9.11 -5.44
N THR A 472 31.48 -8.52 -5.26
CA THR A 472 32.02 -8.19 -3.92
C THR A 472 32.00 -6.69 -3.57
N LYS A 473 31.81 -5.80 -4.58
CA LYS A 473 31.80 -4.35 -4.35
C LYS A 473 30.45 -3.87 -3.82
N SER A 474 30.43 -2.74 -3.10
CA SER A 474 29.21 -2.17 -2.51
C SER A 474 28.37 -1.28 -3.44
N ASP A 475 28.89 -0.92 -4.61
CA ASP A 475 28.23 -0.04 -5.58
C ASP A 475 26.90 -0.60 -6.12
N ILE A 476 26.82 -1.92 -6.30
CA ILE A 476 25.57 -2.59 -6.77
C ILE A 476 24.39 -2.33 -5.84
N TRP A 477 24.61 -2.09 -4.54
CA TRP A 477 23.56 -1.81 -3.57
C TRP A 477 22.82 -0.50 -3.84
N PHE A 478 23.47 0.41 -4.56
CA PHE A 478 22.93 1.72 -4.93
C PHE A 478 22.45 1.79 -6.38
N ALA A 479 22.78 0.79 -7.19
CA ALA A 479 22.45 0.78 -8.62
C ALA A 479 20.94 0.64 -8.88
N PRO A 480 20.42 1.25 -9.95
CA PRO A 480 19.02 1.16 -10.33
C PRO A 480 18.73 -0.19 -11.00
N ILE A 481 18.44 -1.21 -10.19
CA ILE A 481 18.16 -2.55 -10.70
C ILE A 481 16.72 -2.63 -11.22
N PRO A 482 16.48 -3.31 -12.35
CA PRO A 482 15.16 -3.47 -12.93
C PRO A 482 14.31 -4.53 -12.21
N LEU A 483 14.27 -4.48 -10.88
CA LEU A 483 13.48 -5.35 -10.01
C LEU A 483 12.29 -4.55 -9.46
N ASN A 484 11.16 -4.63 -10.13
CA ASN A 484 9.97 -3.86 -9.81
C ASN A 484 8.72 -4.74 -9.74
N ASP A 485 7.69 -4.20 -9.10
CA ASP A 485 6.34 -4.74 -9.11
C ASP A 485 5.37 -3.64 -9.57
N PHE A 486 4.65 -3.91 -10.64
CA PHE A 486 3.65 -3.01 -11.20
C PHE A 486 2.23 -3.59 -11.11
N GLY A 487 2.04 -4.68 -10.36
CA GLY A 487 0.74 -5.33 -10.19
C GLY A 487 -0.32 -4.44 -9.55
N TYR A 488 0.09 -3.55 -8.65
CA TYR A 488 -0.80 -2.57 -8.00
C TYR A 488 -1.52 -1.65 -8.99
N MET A 489 -0.91 -1.38 -10.15
CA MET A 489 -1.50 -0.54 -11.20
C MET A 489 -2.79 -1.14 -11.77
N ALA A 490 -2.96 -2.46 -11.73
CA ALA A 490 -4.19 -3.09 -12.20
C ALA A 490 -5.41 -2.68 -11.36
N GLN A 491 -5.26 -2.64 -10.03
CA GLN A 491 -6.30 -2.14 -9.13
C GLN A 491 -6.56 -0.65 -9.35
N HIS A 492 -5.50 0.12 -9.56
CA HIS A 492 -5.62 1.54 -9.84
C HIS A 492 -6.41 1.81 -11.13
N PHE A 493 -6.08 1.15 -12.24
CA PHE A 493 -6.86 1.26 -13.49
C PHE A 493 -8.30 0.79 -13.33
N ARG A 494 -8.54 -0.23 -12.49
CA ARG A 494 -9.91 -0.66 -12.18
C ARG A 494 -10.70 0.42 -11.43
N THR A 495 -10.09 1.13 -10.50
CA THR A 495 -10.73 2.26 -9.81
C THR A 495 -11.06 3.40 -10.80
N VAL A 496 -10.14 3.72 -11.72
CA VAL A 496 -10.37 4.69 -12.80
C VAL A 496 -11.56 4.28 -13.67
N GLU A 497 -11.67 3.02 -14.01
CA GLU A 497 -12.79 2.48 -14.80
C GLU A 497 -14.12 2.59 -14.05
N LEU A 498 -14.14 2.30 -12.74
CA LEU A 498 -15.33 2.40 -11.90
C LEU A 498 -15.85 3.85 -11.77
N THR A 499 -14.96 4.84 -11.71
CA THR A 499 -15.34 6.26 -11.71
C THR A 499 -15.74 6.79 -13.08
N ARG A 500 -15.70 5.96 -14.13
CA ARG A 500 -15.95 6.37 -15.52
C ARG A 500 -15.03 7.50 -16.00
N THR A 501 -13.82 7.53 -15.47
CA THR A 501 -12.77 8.46 -15.89
C THR A 501 -12.01 7.90 -17.10
N LYS A 502 -11.73 8.73 -18.11
CA LYS A 502 -10.88 8.32 -19.24
C LYS A 502 -9.46 8.04 -18.76
N PHE A 503 -8.85 6.96 -19.22
CA PHE A 503 -7.46 6.64 -18.90
C PHE A 503 -6.47 7.73 -19.34
N THR A 504 -6.77 8.41 -20.44
CA THR A 504 -5.99 9.58 -20.89
C THR A 504 -5.96 10.72 -19.87
N SER A 505 -7.00 10.88 -19.01
CA SER A 505 -7.02 11.89 -17.96
C SER A 505 -5.94 11.64 -16.91
N ILE A 506 -5.71 10.37 -16.56
CA ILE A 506 -4.66 9.98 -15.61
C ILE A 506 -3.27 10.25 -16.20
N VAL A 507 -3.07 9.92 -17.49
CA VAL A 507 -1.79 10.24 -18.15
C VAL A 507 -1.50 11.74 -18.11
N LYS A 508 -2.53 12.57 -18.36
CA LYS A 508 -2.38 14.03 -18.33
C LYS A 508 -2.02 14.53 -16.92
N ILE A 509 -2.71 14.06 -15.87
CA ILE A 509 -2.41 14.49 -14.49
C ILE A 509 -1.03 14.01 -14.04
N GLU A 510 -0.59 12.80 -14.41
CA GLU A 510 0.75 12.30 -14.13
C GLU A 510 1.84 13.18 -14.74
N LEU A 511 1.67 13.59 -15.99
CA LEU A 511 2.62 14.49 -16.67
C LEU A 511 2.76 15.84 -15.95
N VAL A 512 1.68 16.32 -15.31
CA VAL A 512 1.70 17.54 -14.50
C VAL A 512 2.29 17.28 -13.10
N MET A 513 1.98 16.14 -12.50
CA MET A 513 2.43 15.81 -11.15
C MET A 513 3.92 15.54 -11.06
N ILE A 514 4.55 14.93 -12.07
CA ILE A 514 5.98 14.65 -12.06
C ILE A 514 6.82 15.91 -11.81
N PRO A 515 6.70 17.00 -12.58
CA PRO A 515 7.45 18.22 -12.31
C PRO A 515 7.08 18.87 -10.97
N ILE A 516 5.80 18.87 -10.58
CA ILE A 516 5.37 19.38 -9.27
C ILE A 516 6.06 18.61 -8.14
N MET A 517 6.03 17.28 -8.21
CA MET A 517 6.64 16.40 -7.21
C MET A 517 8.16 16.64 -7.13
N LEU A 518 8.86 16.71 -8.26
CA LEU A 518 10.30 16.92 -8.30
C LEU A 518 10.70 18.27 -7.74
N ILE A 519 10.02 19.35 -8.16
CA ILE A 519 10.33 20.71 -7.73
C ILE A 519 10.00 20.90 -6.25
N CYS A 520 8.80 20.52 -5.82
CA CYS A 520 8.41 20.63 -4.41
C CYS A 520 9.29 19.76 -3.51
N SER A 521 9.60 18.53 -3.91
CA SER A 521 10.50 17.63 -3.18
C SER A 521 11.89 18.25 -3.02
N LEU A 522 12.48 18.77 -4.10
CA LEU A 522 13.79 19.43 -4.08
C LEU A 522 13.79 20.63 -3.12
N ILE A 523 12.82 21.53 -3.23
CA ILE A 523 12.72 22.76 -2.44
C ILE A 523 12.54 22.42 -0.96
N PHE A 524 11.53 21.61 -0.64
CA PHE A 524 11.17 21.37 0.76
C PHE A 524 12.17 20.48 1.48
N TRP A 525 12.73 19.46 0.84
CA TRP A 525 13.80 18.68 1.44
C TRP A 525 15.08 19.50 1.63
N SER A 526 15.45 20.37 0.67
CA SER A 526 16.57 21.31 0.85
C SER A 526 16.32 22.25 2.03
N PHE A 527 15.11 22.81 2.13
CA PHE A 527 14.75 23.73 3.21
C PHE A 527 14.81 23.04 4.59
N ILE A 528 14.16 21.89 4.73
CA ILE A 528 14.09 21.14 6.00
C ILE A 528 15.48 20.65 6.42
N TRP A 529 16.29 20.15 5.49
CA TRP A 529 17.65 19.72 5.77
C TRP A 529 18.57 20.87 6.18
N ARG A 530 18.33 22.05 5.64
CA ARG A 530 19.08 23.26 5.97
C ARG A 530 18.77 23.79 7.37
N LEU A 531 17.52 23.64 7.83
CA LEU A 531 17.11 24.06 9.18
C LEU A 531 17.86 23.30 10.29
N ALA A 532 18.01 21.99 10.15
CA ALA A 532 18.72 21.16 11.11
C ALA A 532 19.31 19.90 10.45
N PRO A 533 20.39 19.31 11.01
CA PRO A 533 20.85 18.00 10.57
C PRO A 533 19.77 16.94 10.70
N ILE A 534 19.71 16.01 9.75
CA ILE A 534 18.82 14.86 9.80
C ILE A 534 19.68 13.59 9.81
N PRO A 535 19.59 12.76 10.85
CA PRO A 535 18.78 12.87 12.07
C PRO A 535 19.36 13.83 13.12
N SER A 536 18.50 14.39 13.96
CA SER A 536 18.86 15.19 15.12
C SER A 536 17.69 15.25 16.13
N ALA A 537 17.90 15.88 17.30
CA ALA A 537 16.85 16.08 18.30
C ALA A 537 15.63 16.85 17.75
N ASN A 538 15.80 17.68 16.72
CA ASN A 538 14.73 18.39 16.05
C ASN A 538 13.78 17.45 15.29
N TYR A 539 14.23 16.23 14.98
CA TYR A 539 13.51 15.21 14.24
C TYR A 539 13.52 13.88 15.03
N PRO A 540 12.71 13.79 16.11
CA PRO A 540 12.81 12.71 17.11
C PRO A 540 12.63 11.31 16.52
N TYR A 541 11.73 11.12 15.58
CA TYR A 541 11.57 9.83 14.92
C TYR A 541 12.81 9.48 14.11
N ALA A 542 13.32 10.41 13.32
CA ALA A 542 14.55 10.19 12.56
C ALA A 542 15.74 9.91 13.50
N ALA A 543 15.86 10.63 14.63
CA ALA A 543 16.90 10.38 15.61
C ALA A 543 16.86 8.97 16.22
N THR A 544 15.64 8.42 16.40
CA THR A 544 15.45 7.10 17.02
C THR A 544 15.61 5.95 16.00
N PHE A 545 15.06 6.09 14.79
CA PHE A 545 14.92 4.96 13.86
C PHE A 545 15.96 4.91 12.73
N TRP A 546 16.55 6.06 12.35
CA TRP A 546 17.53 6.06 11.26
C TRP A 546 18.87 5.41 11.63
N PRO A 547 19.44 5.57 12.84
CA PRO A 547 20.68 4.90 13.21
C PRO A 547 20.60 3.37 13.14
N PRO A 548 19.61 2.68 13.77
CA PRO A 548 19.50 1.22 13.64
C PRO A 548 19.21 0.78 12.21
N HIS A 549 18.46 1.57 11.43
CA HIS A 549 18.25 1.29 10.01
C HIS A 549 19.57 1.37 9.21
N ALA A 550 20.38 2.42 9.43
CA ALA A 550 21.68 2.56 8.78
C ALA A 550 22.64 1.42 9.16
N GLN A 551 22.63 1.00 10.43
CA GLN A 551 23.38 -0.17 10.88
C GLN A 551 22.97 -1.44 10.11
N THR A 552 21.67 -1.70 10.04
CA THR A 552 21.14 -2.85 9.31
C THR A 552 21.52 -2.81 7.83
N GLN A 553 21.37 -1.66 7.16
CA GLN A 553 21.78 -1.49 5.77
C GLN A 553 23.28 -1.69 5.56
N ALA A 554 24.10 -1.15 6.45
CA ALA A 554 25.55 -1.32 6.41
C ALA A 554 25.94 -2.81 6.55
N MET A 555 25.32 -3.53 7.48
CA MET A 555 25.51 -4.99 7.63
C MET A 555 25.14 -5.75 6.36
N TRP A 556 24.01 -5.40 5.73
CA TRP A 556 23.58 -6.03 4.46
C TRP A 556 24.59 -5.82 3.34
N MET A 557 25.12 -4.59 3.21
CA MET A 557 26.10 -4.23 2.19
C MET A 557 27.44 -4.97 2.34
N THR A 558 27.76 -5.49 3.54
CA THR A 558 28.94 -6.34 3.75
C THR A 558 28.72 -7.80 3.37
N GLY A 559 27.48 -8.24 3.26
CA GLY A 559 27.14 -9.64 2.98
C GLY A 559 27.67 -10.21 1.64
N ASN A 560 28.13 -9.35 0.73
CA ASN A 560 28.79 -9.76 -0.52
C ASN A 560 30.27 -10.09 -0.34
N ARG A 561 30.88 -9.76 0.82
CA ARG A 561 32.32 -9.92 1.02
C ARG A 561 32.67 -11.35 1.39
N PRO A 562 33.80 -11.89 0.90
CA PRO A 562 34.26 -13.21 1.28
C PRO A 562 34.64 -13.26 2.78
N GLY A 563 34.18 -14.28 3.50
CA GLY A 563 34.58 -14.53 4.89
C GLY A 563 33.66 -13.98 5.98
N GLU A 564 32.72 -13.11 5.67
CA GLU A 564 31.69 -12.70 6.63
C GLU A 564 30.48 -13.65 6.55
N GLY A 565 29.98 -14.09 7.72
CA GLY A 565 28.86 -15.04 7.81
C GLY A 565 27.59 -14.50 7.15
N ASN A 566 27.21 -15.07 6.05
CA ASN A 566 26.08 -14.64 5.23
C ASN A 566 24.75 -15.07 5.90
N VAL A 567 24.21 -14.23 6.78
CA VAL A 567 22.94 -14.47 7.49
C VAL A 567 21.82 -14.78 6.48
N LEU A 568 21.78 -14.07 5.35
CA LEU A 568 20.76 -14.29 4.33
C LEU A 568 20.95 -15.61 3.57
N LYS A 569 22.18 -16.03 3.34
CA LYS A 569 22.48 -17.30 2.71
C LYS A 569 22.04 -18.47 3.61
N GLN A 570 22.09 -18.29 4.93
CA GLN A 570 21.57 -19.26 5.89
C GLN A 570 20.03 -19.25 5.93
N ALA A 571 19.39 -18.10 5.71
CA ALA A 571 17.93 -17.97 5.70
C ALA A 571 17.26 -18.59 4.46
N ILE A 572 17.99 -18.72 3.33
CA ILE A 572 17.46 -19.35 2.11
C ILE A 572 17.73 -20.84 2.15
N ASN A 573 16.70 -21.63 2.48
CA ASN A 573 16.76 -23.07 2.54
C ASN A 573 15.86 -23.72 1.47
N LEU A 574 16.48 -24.44 0.52
CA LEU A 574 15.77 -25.09 -0.58
C LEU A 574 14.72 -26.10 -0.11
N ASN A 575 14.96 -26.78 1.03
CA ASN A 575 14.01 -27.74 1.58
C ASN A 575 12.73 -27.03 2.05
N TYR A 576 12.86 -25.85 2.67
CA TYR A 576 11.70 -25.07 3.10
C TYR A 576 10.97 -24.43 1.91
N ILE A 577 11.69 -24.04 0.85
CA ILE A 577 11.08 -23.61 -0.42
C ILE A 577 10.27 -24.76 -1.02
N GLY A 578 10.85 -25.97 -1.07
CA GLY A 578 10.16 -27.18 -1.53
C GLY A 578 8.91 -27.48 -0.68
N ALA A 579 9.04 -27.42 0.64
CA ALA A 579 7.91 -27.62 1.57
C ALA A 579 6.77 -26.59 1.34
N GLY A 580 7.11 -25.32 1.17
CA GLY A 580 6.14 -24.26 0.86
C GLY A 580 5.43 -24.48 -0.47
N GLY A 581 6.18 -24.87 -1.51
CA GLY A 581 5.62 -25.23 -2.81
C GLY A 581 4.70 -26.45 -2.74
N LEU A 582 5.11 -27.49 -2.05
CA LEU A 582 4.30 -28.70 -1.85
C LEU A 582 3.00 -28.37 -1.09
N PHE A 583 3.12 -27.61 0.00
CA PHE A 583 1.95 -27.15 0.77
C PHE A 583 0.96 -26.38 -0.10
N ALA A 584 1.42 -25.39 -0.86
CA ALA A 584 0.56 -24.59 -1.72
C ALA A 584 -0.08 -25.44 -2.84
N GLY A 585 0.70 -26.35 -3.46
CA GLY A 585 0.19 -27.25 -4.49
C GLY A 585 -0.88 -28.20 -3.96
N LEU A 586 -0.63 -28.87 -2.83
CA LEU A 586 -1.59 -29.77 -2.20
C LEU A 586 -2.85 -29.02 -1.74
N THR A 587 -2.70 -27.83 -1.15
CA THR A 587 -3.82 -27.01 -0.72
C THR A 587 -4.68 -26.58 -1.91
N TYR A 588 -4.06 -26.16 -3.03
CA TYR A 588 -4.78 -25.81 -4.25
C TYR A 588 -5.59 -27.00 -4.79
N VAL A 589 -4.96 -28.18 -4.88
CA VAL A 589 -5.62 -29.41 -5.34
C VAL A 589 -6.77 -29.80 -4.39
N ALA A 590 -6.52 -29.78 -3.08
CA ALA A 590 -7.53 -30.11 -2.07
C ALA A 590 -8.75 -29.18 -2.14
N ILE A 591 -8.56 -27.86 -2.23
CA ILE A 591 -9.65 -26.89 -2.37
C ILE A 591 -10.40 -27.10 -3.67
N THR A 592 -9.68 -27.35 -4.78
CA THR A 592 -10.31 -27.55 -6.09
C THR A 592 -11.14 -28.84 -6.13
N LEU A 593 -10.62 -29.95 -5.58
CA LEU A 593 -11.33 -31.24 -5.52
C LEU A 593 -12.52 -31.21 -4.56
N SER A 594 -12.44 -30.42 -3.48
CA SER A 594 -13.54 -30.25 -2.52
C SER A 594 -14.66 -29.33 -3.04
N GLY A 595 -14.52 -28.72 -4.22
CA GLY A 595 -15.49 -27.76 -4.75
C GLY A 595 -15.60 -26.45 -3.95
N LEU A 596 -14.65 -26.17 -3.06
CA LEU A 596 -14.61 -24.92 -2.31
C LEU A 596 -14.18 -23.74 -3.19
N PRO A 597 -14.59 -22.50 -2.86
CA PRO A 597 -14.23 -21.32 -3.63
C PRO A 597 -12.69 -21.18 -3.71
N ILE A 598 -12.15 -20.99 -4.90
CA ILE A 598 -10.70 -20.78 -5.10
C ILE A 598 -10.16 -19.56 -4.37
N LEU A 599 -11.03 -18.58 -4.07
CA LEU A 599 -10.71 -17.41 -3.26
C LEU A 599 -10.20 -17.77 -1.85
N LEU A 600 -10.66 -18.92 -1.31
CA LEU A 600 -10.17 -19.45 -0.03
C LEU A 600 -8.68 -19.78 -0.09
N PHE A 601 -8.21 -20.35 -1.21
CA PHE A 601 -6.78 -20.63 -1.43
C PHE A 601 -5.95 -19.33 -1.43
N TYR A 602 -6.37 -18.34 -2.21
CA TYR A 602 -5.63 -17.06 -2.28
C TYR A 602 -5.65 -16.32 -0.94
N GLY A 603 -6.77 -16.35 -0.23
CA GLY A 603 -6.85 -15.83 1.14
C GLY A 603 -5.88 -16.54 2.07
N LEU A 604 -5.81 -17.87 2.04
CA LEU A 604 -4.94 -18.67 2.89
C LEU A 604 -3.45 -18.37 2.63
N ILE A 605 -3.04 -18.31 1.37
CA ILE A 605 -1.65 -17.98 1.02
C ILE A 605 -1.31 -16.54 1.43
N GLY A 606 -2.20 -15.56 1.19
CA GLY A 606 -2.04 -14.19 1.67
C GLY A 606 -1.97 -14.11 3.20
N GLY A 607 -2.76 -14.93 3.90
CA GLY A 607 -2.79 -15.01 5.35
C GLY A 607 -1.50 -15.53 5.97
N ILE A 608 -0.80 -16.48 5.33
CA ILE A 608 0.50 -16.99 5.81
C ILE A 608 1.55 -15.87 5.86
N GLN A 609 1.45 -14.87 4.97
CA GLN A 609 2.32 -13.69 5.00
C GLN A 609 1.77 -12.59 5.94
N GLY A 610 0.47 -12.63 6.23
CA GLY A 610 -0.25 -11.68 7.04
C GLY A 610 -0.11 -11.95 8.54
N GLN A 611 -0.22 -10.88 9.33
CA GLN A 611 -0.10 -10.97 10.79
C GLN A 611 -1.43 -11.33 11.46
N PRO A 612 -1.43 -12.15 12.54
CA PRO A 612 -2.65 -12.48 13.28
C PRO A 612 -3.40 -11.26 13.79
N TYR A 613 -2.68 -10.23 14.25
CA TYR A 613 -3.29 -9.01 14.75
C TYR A 613 -4.06 -8.24 13.67
N ALA A 614 -3.73 -8.36 12.40
CA ALA A 614 -4.51 -7.78 11.29
C ALA A 614 -5.66 -8.72 10.83
N ALA A 615 -5.44 -10.02 10.85
CA ALA A 615 -6.42 -11.01 10.41
C ALA A 615 -7.64 -11.11 11.34
N ILE A 616 -7.46 -10.94 12.66
CA ILE A 616 -8.53 -11.02 13.66
C ILE A 616 -9.58 -9.91 13.46
N PRO A 617 -9.23 -8.60 13.44
CA PRO A 617 -10.24 -7.56 13.23
C PRO A 617 -10.89 -7.64 11.84
N MET A 618 -10.15 -8.03 10.80
CA MET A 618 -10.72 -8.27 9.48
C MET A 618 -11.78 -9.37 9.51
N MET A 619 -11.55 -10.46 10.23
CA MET A 619 -12.52 -11.55 10.42
C MET A 619 -13.76 -11.08 11.21
N ILE A 620 -13.56 -10.26 12.25
CA ILE A 620 -14.68 -9.65 12.99
C ILE A 620 -15.55 -8.82 12.03
N GLY A 621 -14.93 -8.00 11.17
CA GLY A 621 -15.64 -7.23 10.15
C GLY A 621 -16.45 -8.12 9.22
N ALA A 622 -15.85 -9.15 8.65
CA ALA A 622 -16.55 -10.07 7.75
C ALA A 622 -17.71 -10.82 8.42
N LEU A 623 -17.55 -11.21 9.69
CA LEU A 623 -18.63 -11.82 10.49
C LEU A 623 -19.80 -10.84 10.72
N LEU A 624 -19.50 -9.61 11.14
CA LEU A 624 -20.51 -8.57 11.33
C LEU A 624 -21.21 -8.24 10.00
N GLY A 625 -20.45 -8.09 8.91
CA GLY A 625 -20.97 -7.85 7.56
C GLY A 625 -21.98 -8.92 7.18
N ARG A 626 -21.57 -10.20 7.25
CA ARG A 626 -22.36 -11.33 6.78
C ARG A 626 -23.55 -11.68 7.69
N TYR A 627 -23.35 -11.72 9.01
CA TYR A 627 -24.38 -12.24 9.92
C TYR A 627 -25.28 -11.17 10.51
N TYR A 628 -24.88 -9.90 10.49
CA TYR A 628 -25.68 -8.79 10.98
C TYR A 628 -26.16 -7.87 9.86
N PHE A 629 -25.24 -7.26 9.10
CA PHE A 629 -25.61 -6.23 8.13
C PHE A 629 -26.28 -6.80 6.88
N GLU A 630 -25.79 -7.90 6.29
CA GLU A 630 -26.45 -8.55 5.16
C GLU A 630 -27.85 -9.03 5.50
N LYS A 631 -28.10 -9.49 6.74
CA LYS A 631 -29.44 -9.89 7.19
C LYS A 631 -30.38 -8.71 7.38
N ARG A 632 -29.86 -7.54 7.78
CA ARG A 632 -30.66 -6.36 8.05
C ARG A 632 -31.00 -5.57 6.79
N TYR A 633 -30.02 -5.39 5.88
CA TYR A 633 -30.15 -4.53 4.70
C TYR A 633 -30.32 -5.30 3.39
N GLY A 634 -30.13 -6.62 3.42
CA GLY A 634 -30.04 -7.45 2.22
C GLY A 634 -28.62 -7.50 1.66
N GLN A 635 -28.27 -8.63 1.02
CA GLN A 635 -26.90 -8.89 0.55
C GLN A 635 -26.46 -7.91 -0.56
N GLU A 636 -27.34 -7.58 -1.49
CA GLU A 636 -27.02 -6.69 -2.62
C GLU A 636 -26.81 -5.25 -2.13
N ASN A 637 -27.70 -4.75 -1.28
CA ASN A 637 -27.60 -3.41 -0.72
C ASN A 637 -26.37 -3.28 0.17
N TRP A 638 -26.09 -4.28 1.02
CA TRP A 638 -24.90 -4.23 1.87
C TRP A 638 -23.60 -4.18 1.07
N ARG A 639 -23.49 -4.92 -0.02
CA ARG A 639 -22.34 -4.87 -0.92
C ARG A 639 -22.12 -3.49 -1.54
N SER A 640 -23.18 -2.73 -1.75
CA SER A 640 -23.08 -1.34 -2.22
C SER A 640 -22.75 -0.38 -1.06
N TYR A 641 -23.28 -0.60 0.15
CA TYR A 641 -23.03 0.26 1.31
C TYR A 641 -21.63 0.12 1.89
N ALA A 642 -21.07 -1.09 1.96
CA ALA A 642 -19.81 -1.36 2.63
C ALA A 642 -18.62 -0.55 2.08
N PRO A 643 -18.39 -0.43 0.75
CA PRO A 643 -17.33 0.41 0.22
C PRO A 643 -17.50 1.90 0.55
N VAL A 644 -18.73 2.42 0.46
CA VAL A 644 -19.05 3.83 0.77
C VAL A 644 -18.81 4.13 2.25
N LEU A 645 -19.27 3.25 3.14
CA LEU A 645 -19.05 3.36 4.59
C LEU A 645 -17.56 3.36 4.92
N THR A 646 -16.80 2.47 4.29
CA THR A 646 -15.35 2.35 4.48
C THR A 646 -14.60 3.59 3.98
N ALA A 647 -15.00 4.14 2.82
CA ALA A 647 -14.45 5.40 2.32
C ALA A 647 -14.72 6.57 3.28
N GLY A 648 -15.96 6.68 3.79
CA GLY A 648 -16.33 7.65 4.81
C GLY A 648 -15.47 7.52 6.07
N TYR A 649 -15.27 6.30 6.57
CA TYR A 649 -14.42 6.03 7.73
C TYR A 649 -12.98 6.54 7.53
N PHE A 650 -12.35 6.21 6.40
CA PHE A 650 -11.01 6.69 6.10
C PHE A 650 -10.95 8.21 5.95
N CYS A 651 -11.98 8.81 5.39
CA CYS A 651 -12.11 10.27 5.34
C CYS A 651 -12.14 10.89 6.75
N GLY A 652 -12.98 10.38 7.65
CA GLY A 652 -13.08 10.86 9.03
C GLY A 652 -11.79 10.69 9.82
N MET A 653 -11.13 9.54 9.69
CA MET A 653 -9.80 9.30 10.26
C MET A 653 -8.76 10.28 9.71
N GLY A 654 -8.80 10.56 8.42
CA GLY A 654 -7.93 11.54 7.76
C GLY A 654 -8.10 12.95 8.31
N LEU A 655 -9.34 13.41 8.49
CA LEU A 655 -9.64 14.73 9.07
C LEU A 655 -9.06 14.89 10.49
N ILE A 656 -9.24 13.89 11.34
CA ILE A 656 -8.66 13.89 12.69
C ILE A 656 -7.14 13.81 12.66
N GLY A 657 -6.58 12.99 11.78
CA GLY A 657 -5.14 12.90 11.55
C GLY A 657 -4.51 14.25 11.21
N MET A 658 -5.11 15.00 10.28
CA MET A 658 -4.67 16.37 9.95
C MET A 658 -4.79 17.32 11.12
N GLY A 659 -5.87 17.25 11.90
CA GLY A 659 -6.04 18.03 13.12
C GLY A 659 -4.93 17.76 14.14
N ALA A 660 -4.62 16.51 14.39
CA ALA A 660 -3.56 16.07 15.29
C ALA A 660 -2.17 16.57 14.85
N VAL A 661 -1.87 16.44 13.55
CA VAL A 661 -0.63 16.95 12.94
C VAL A 661 -0.53 18.45 13.08
N SER A 662 -1.60 19.18 12.77
CA SER A 662 -1.63 20.65 12.87
C SER A 662 -1.36 21.12 14.30
N LEU A 663 -1.94 20.45 15.30
CA LEU A 663 -1.69 20.74 16.72
C LEU A 663 -0.25 20.42 17.11
N ALA A 664 0.32 19.31 16.64
CA ALA A 664 1.72 18.97 16.91
C ALA A 664 2.69 20.00 16.32
N LEU A 665 2.44 20.48 15.11
CA LEU A 665 3.23 21.53 14.46
C LEU A 665 3.12 22.87 15.20
N LEU A 666 1.91 23.27 15.58
CA LEU A 666 1.69 24.51 16.35
C LEU A 666 2.40 24.45 17.72
N SER A 667 2.29 23.33 18.43
CA SER A 667 2.97 23.15 19.72
C SER A 667 4.49 23.31 19.58
N LYS A 668 5.10 22.71 18.55
CA LYS A 668 6.54 22.82 18.32
C LYS A 668 6.98 24.22 17.83
N SER A 669 6.11 24.96 17.15
CA SER A 669 6.39 26.32 16.75
C SER A 669 6.38 27.31 17.93
N VAL A 670 5.59 27.01 18.97
CA VAL A 670 5.47 27.85 20.18
C VAL A 670 6.53 27.53 21.23
N GLN A 671 7.04 26.27 21.24
CA GLN A 671 8.15 25.87 22.11
C GLN A 671 9.44 25.80 21.28
N PRO A 672 10.19 26.90 21.14
CA PRO A 672 11.51 26.81 20.53
C PRO A 672 12.37 25.89 21.37
N LEU A 673 12.86 24.82 20.75
CA LEU A 673 13.82 23.94 21.41
C LEU A 673 15.05 24.78 21.82
N PRO A 674 15.57 24.63 23.03
CA PRO A 674 16.84 25.25 23.38
C PRO A 674 17.89 24.76 22.40
N PHE A 675 18.62 25.70 21.83
CA PHE A 675 19.70 25.47 20.87
C PHE A 675 20.84 24.66 21.53
#